data_405c521d7a9040dd40967568dbda3f3f
#
_entry.id   405c521d7a9040dd40967568dbda3f3f
#
_cell.length_a   1.000
_cell.length_b   1.000
_cell.length_c   1.000
_cell.angle_alpha   90.00
_cell.angle_beta   90.00
_cell.angle_gamma   90.00
#
_symmetry.space_group_name_H-M   'P 1'
#
loop_
_entity.id
_entity.type
_entity.pdbx_description
1 polymer ?
#
loop_
_entity_poly.entity_id
_entity_poly.type
_entity_poly.pdbx_seq_one_letter_code
_entity_poly.pdbx_strand_id
1 'polypeptide(L)'
;MNEIPDEFICPITLCIMKDPVIMPDGQTYEREAIANHLKASPLSPITRKPLNMKDATPNYALKNMIEKFLNGGKIPEKKEEMAQEINKDQKTKIKLFKAEVIDDPKDNKNVFVNISLESEKVKSRKPLVLISMIDVSGSMSISSSQDMKGGEDVGISRLGLVKHSLKTVASILSKDDRMSLITFDNEAELCLEPTNMNETGKNIIFDTIQEMDADGCTNIWDALRLGILEAQKYREYNTCLLLFTDGEPNINPPMGIIPTLRESMSSIKDVNFTISTFAFGYDVDSELMEEIAQIGNGIYGYCPDCTMVGTIFTNFMANILTTVEPIVRINVKNKYLQNKFEIGGLYSGISRHLGFSLNKADFKNTEISLFFGSEKKDTIKNINYTEKNSSILDQYYRNKLINLINNNLNEEEYDKKEKEVKELYNEINNIENKTEFMKNLLIDLIHEDPNHGQVEKAFKKEYYDKWGLNYLLSFLRFHILEQCGNFKDQSLKQYGSNEFEEIRKKGNKIFVNLPPPENDCGGEDIDSDQFDDIFYNACGGCFNGDAIVELKNGKKKVKNLRKGDVLSNGAIVECLVENKINKKENVVNINNVYFSLYHPIELNGEWVFPCEHFKVTRKFIDCWYNLVLKNKHEVVLNGVKAITLGHKRTEGVLKHPYFGTNKVIKALMKYDTYKSGFISTSNLKVHRTNNLIDQYY
;
A
#
# COMPACT_ATOMS: atom_id res chain seq x y z
N MET A 1 -16.34 -31.79 -4.28
CA MET A 1 -14.89 -31.78 -4.62
C MET A 1 -14.29 -32.98 -3.91
N ASN A 2 -13.42 -33.74 -4.56
CA ASN A 2 -12.64 -34.72 -3.80
C ASN A 2 -11.56 -33.86 -3.09
N GLU A 3 -11.70 -33.70 -1.78
CA GLU A 3 -10.64 -33.15 -0.94
C GLU A 3 -9.35 -33.88 -1.23
N ILE A 4 -8.22 -33.15 -1.29
CA ILE A 4 -6.93 -33.81 -1.39
C ILE A 4 -6.75 -34.56 -0.07
N PRO A 5 -6.62 -35.88 -0.08
CA PRO A 5 -6.41 -36.60 1.17
C PRO A 5 -5.16 -36.10 1.90
N ASP A 6 -5.24 -35.91 3.18
CA ASP A 6 -4.11 -35.47 4.03
C ASP A 6 -2.89 -36.38 3.88
N GLU A 7 -3.13 -37.66 3.63
CA GLU A 7 -2.09 -38.66 3.38
C GLU A 7 -1.26 -38.38 2.13
N PHE A 8 -1.74 -37.53 1.20
CA PHE A 8 -1.01 -37.15 -0.01
C PHE A 8 -0.05 -35.97 0.24
N ILE A 9 -0.21 -35.31 1.36
CA ILE A 9 0.52 -34.09 1.72
C ILE A 9 1.77 -34.45 2.54
N CYS A 10 2.94 -33.96 2.12
CA CYS A 10 4.18 -34.12 2.87
C CYS A 10 4.16 -33.25 4.14
N PRO A 11 4.40 -33.80 5.33
CA PRO A 11 4.38 -33.03 6.58
C PRO A 11 5.51 -31.97 6.70
N ILE A 12 6.54 -32.04 5.86
CA ILE A 12 7.64 -31.06 5.84
C ILE A 12 7.36 -29.93 4.85
N THR A 13 7.02 -30.27 3.61
CA THR A 13 6.80 -29.27 2.55
C THR A 13 5.35 -28.84 2.43
N LEU A 14 4.45 -29.60 3.07
CA LEU A 14 2.99 -29.40 3.02
C LEU A 14 2.44 -29.37 1.59
N CYS A 15 3.15 -30.01 0.67
CA CYS A 15 2.75 -30.17 -0.73
C CYS A 15 2.42 -31.63 -1.04
N ILE A 16 1.65 -31.85 -2.12
CA ILE A 16 1.41 -33.23 -2.61
C ILE A 16 2.73 -33.89 -2.94
N MET A 17 2.98 -35.05 -2.37
CA MET A 17 4.21 -35.80 -2.55
C MET A 17 4.35 -36.33 -3.98
N LYS A 18 5.57 -36.26 -4.52
CA LYS A 18 5.93 -36.80 -5.82
C LYS A 18 6.70 -38.13 -5.70
N ASP A 19 7.54 -38.23 -4.68
CA ASP A 19 8.31 -39.44 -4.37
C ASP A 19 8.21 -39.78 -2.88
N PRO A 20 7.01 -40.22 -2.40
CA PRO A 20 6.75 -40.50 -1.00
C PRO A 20 7.59 -41.65 -0.46
N VAL A 21 8.19 -41.45 0.72
CA VAL A 21 8.95 -42.49 1.44
C VAL A 21 8.41 -42.63 2.86
N ILE A 22 8.28 -43.89 3.32
CA ILE A 22 7.95 -44.21 4.70
C ILE A 22 9.24 -44.27 5.50
N MET A 23 9.26 -43.59 6.64
CA MET A 23 10.37 -43.61 7.58
C MET A 23 10.03 -44.54 8.78
N PRO A 24 11.05 -45.00 9.57
CA PRO A 24 10.85 -45.87 10.73
C PRO A 24 9.96 -45.33 11.84
N ASP A 25 9.66 -44.04 11.82
CA ASP A 25 8.69 -43.40 12.73
C ASP A 25 7.23 -43.64 12.34
N GLY A 26 7.00 -44.32 11.22
CA GLY A 26 5.68 -44.62 10.67
C GLY A 26 5.08 -43.50 9.80
N GLN A 27 5.79 -42.39 9.62
CA GLN A 27 5.33 -41.26 8.82
C GLN A 27 5.84 -41.35 7.38
N THR A 28 5.08 -40.77 6.45
CA THR A 28 5.47 -40.67 5.04
C THR A 28 5.86 -39.23 4.72
N TYR A 29 6.97 -39.05 4.03
CA TYR A 29 7.51 -37.76 3.65
C TYR A 29 7.89 -37.73 2.17
N GLU A 30 7.97 -36.54 1.58
CA GLU A 30 8.67 -36.36 0.31
C GLU A 30 10.16 -36.73 0.50
N ARG A 31 10.71 -37.58 -0.36
CA ARG A 31 12.09 -38.13 -0.22
C ARG A 31 13.14 -37.01 -0.09
N GLU A 32 13.07 -36.02 -0.93
CA GLU A 32 14.05 -34.93 -0.96
C GLU A 32 13.93 -34.07 0.31
N ALA A 33 12.73 -33.79 0.75
CA ALA A 33 12.45 -32.96 1.93
C ALA A 33 12.99 -33.62 3.21
N ILE A 34 12.69 -34.91 3.44
CA ILE A 34 13.21 -35.62 4.62
C ILE A 34 14.74 -35.82 4.53
N ALA A 35 15.30 -36.02 3.35
CA ALA A 35 16.74 -36.13 3.17
C ALA A 35 17.46 -34.83 3.54
N ASN A 36 16.90 -33.69 3.17
CA ASN A 36 17.45 -32.38 3.52
C ASN A 36 17.29 -32.08 5.00
N HIS A 37 16.14 -32.38 5.59
CA HIS A 37 15.92 -32.26 7.03
C HIS A 37 16.94 -33.06 7.86
N LEU A 38 17.18 -34.32 7.47
CA LEU A 38 18.09 -35.19 8.20
C LEU A 38 19.57 -34.82 8.06
N LYS A 39 19.95 -33.98 7.10
CA LYS A 39 21.29 -33.37 7.06
C LYS A 39 21.48 -32.35 8.17
N ALA A 40 20.42 -31.62 8.53
CA ALA A 40 20.45 -30.59 9.58
C ALA A 40 20.14 -31.17 10.98
N SER A 41 19.23 -32.14 11.07
CA SER A 41 18.80 -32.77 12.34
C SER A 41 18.52 -34.25 12.11
N PRO A 42 19.20 -35.19 12.82
CA PRO A 42 18.98 -36.63 12.67
C PRO A 42 17.71 -37.13 13.37
N LEU A 43 16.75 -36.27 13.65
CA LEU A 43 15.50 -36.58 14.33
C LEU A 43 14.29 -36.39 13.41
N SER A 44 13.25 -37.19 13.62
CA SER A 44 11.96 -36.98 12.96
C SER A 44 11.40 -35.58 13.21
N PRO A 45 10.96 -34.86 12.18
CA PRO A 45 10.31 -33.57 12.37
C PRO A 45 8.99 -33.65 13.18
N ILE A 46 8.32 -34.79 13.15
CA ILE A 46 7.04 -35.00 13.85
C ILE A 46 7.24 -35.70 15.20
N THR A 47 7.84 -36.92 15.17
CA THR A 47 7.86 -37.78 16.37
C THR A 47 9.12 -37.58 17.22
N ARG A 48 10.10 -36.80 16.78
CA ARG A 48 11.39 -36.54 17.42
C ARG A 48 12.24 -37.82 17.65
N LYS A 49 11.88 -38.95 17.05
CA LYS A 49 12.68 -40.18 17.07
C LYS A 49 13.88 -40.08 16.13
N PRO A 50 15.01 -40.70 16.45
CA PRO A 50 16.15 -40.76 15.51
C PRO A 50 15.76 -41.43 14.20
N LEU A 51 16.14 -40.81 13.08
CA LEU A 51 15.88 -41.30 11.73
C LEU A 51 17.17 -41.31 10.90
N ASN A 52 17.23 -42.22 9.93
CA ASN A 52 18.32 -42.26 8.96
C ASN A 52 17.74 -42.51 7.55
N MET A 53 18.24 -41.81 6.53
CA MET A 53 17.80 -41.98 5.14
C MET A 53 18.00 -43.40 4.59
N LYS A 54 18.93 -44.17 5.17
CA LYS A 54 19.14 -45.59 4.76
C LYS A 54 17.93 -46.47 5.05
N ASP A 55 17.10 -46.07 6.01
CA ASP A 55 15.93 -46.82 6.43
C ASP A 55 14.63 -46.35 5.70
N ALA A 56 14.75 -45.38 4.79
CA ALA A 56 13.63 -44.87 4.00
C ALA A 56 13.14 -45.91 2.97
N THR A 57 11.90 -46.31 3.10
CA THR A 57 11.25 -47.26 2.18
C THR A 57 10.32 -46.52 1.23
N PRO A 58 10.47 -46.69 -0.13
CA PRO A 58 9.57 -46.05 -1.07
C PRO A 58 8.10 -46.46 -0.85
N ASN A 59 7.20 -45.48 -0.77
CA ASN A 59 5.76 -45.72 -0.67
C ASN A 59 5.11 -45.75 -2.04
N TYR A 60 5.36 -46.82 -2.81
CA TYR A 60 4.77 -46.99 -4.13
C TYR A 60 3.25 -47.02 -4.15
N ALA A 61 2.63 -47.53 -3.07
CA ALA A 61 1.19 -47.54 -2.97
C ALA A 61 0.61 -46.14 -2.96
N LEU A 62 1.16 -45.27 -2.09
CA LEU A 62 0.76 -43.88 -1.99
C LEU A 62 1.11 -43.10 -3.26
N LYS A 63 2.29 -43.32 -3.84
CA LYS A 63 2.68 -42.70 -5.11
C LYS A 63 1.69 -43.01 -6.22
N ASN A 64 1.30 -44.26 -6.36
CA ASN A 64 0.31 -44.68 -7.36
C ASN A 64 -1.10 -44.12 -7.07
N MET A 65 -1.47 -43.95 -5.80
CA MET A 65 -2.73 -43.31 -5.42
C MET A 65 -2.70 -41.82 -5.76
N ILE A 66 -1.61 -41.11 -5.46
CA ILE A 66 -1.40 -39.70 -5.82
C ILE A 66 -1.45 -39.53 -7.34
N GLU A 67 -0.71 -40.35 -8.09
CA GLU A 67 -0.73 -40.31 -9.55
C GLU A 67 -2.11 -40.59 -10.15
N LYS A 68 -2.88 -41.56 -9.61
CA LYS A 68 -4.26 -41.82 -10.01
C LYS A 68 -5.16 -40.66 -9.65
N PHE A 69 -5.02 -40.07 -8.49
CA PHE A 69 -5.77 -38.89 -8.06
C PHE A 69 -5.52 -37.69 -8.96
N LEU A 70 -4.24 -37.44 -9.30
CA LEU A 70 -3.85 -36.34 -10.19
C LEU A 70 -4.24 -36.58 -11.66
N ASN A 71 -4.26 -37.87 -12.10
CA ASN A 71 -4.55 -38.23 -13.50
C ASN A 71 -5.97 -38.76 -13.74
N GLY A 72 -6.68 -39.15 -12.70
CA GLY A 72 -8.00 -39.83 -12.81
C GLY A 72 -9.10 -39.28 -11.91
N GLY A 73 -8.79 -38.35 -11.07
CA GLY A 73 -9.81 -37.61 -10.32
C GLY A 73 -10.53 -36.67 -11.26
N LYS A 74 -11.60 -37.16 -11.93
CA LYS A 74 -12.58 -36.23 -12.49
C LYS A 74 -13.09 -35.39 -11.34
N ILE A 75 -12.62 -34.16 -11.27
CA ILE A 75 -13.27 -33.09 -10.52
C ILE A 75 -14.69 -33.04 -11.04
N PRO A 76 -15.76 -33.26 -10.23
CA PRO A 76 -17.11 -33.19 -10.74
C PRO A 76 -17.31 -31.87 -11.43
N GLU A 77 -17.72 -31.96 -12.69
CA GLU A 77 -18.01 -30.85 -13.57
C GLU A 77 -19.18 -29.99 -13.08
N LYS A 78 -18.98 -29.17 -12.05
CA LYS A 78 -19.72 -27.92 -11.89
C LYS A 78 -19.08 -26.78 -12.69
N LYS A 79 -18.04 -27.13 -13.46
CA LYS A 79 -17.23 -26.19 -14.25
C LYS A 79 -17.80 -25.86 -15.63
N GLU A 80 -18.70 -26.68 -16.19
CA GLU A 80 -19.05 -26.51 -17.60
C GLU A 80 -20.08 -25.42 -17.89
N GLU A 81 -20.90 -25.00 -16.92
CA GLU A 81 -21.89 -23.96 -17.20
C GLU A 81 -21.33 -22.52 -17.06
N MET A 82 -20.23 -22.31 -16.32
CA MET A 82 -19.63 -20.97 -16.18
C MET A 82 -18.35 -20.75 -17.01
N ALA A 83 -17.68 -21.82 -17.44
CA ALA A 83 -16.49 -21.70 -18.29
C ALA A 83 -16.82 -21.32 -19.75
N GLN A 84 -18.09 -21.40 -20.15
CA GLN A 84 -18.52 -21.03 -21.51
C GLN A 84 -18.65 -19.53 -21.76
N GLU A 85 -18.61 -18.68 -20.72
CA GLU A 85 -18.68 -17.21 -20.86
C GLU A 85 -17.35 -16.49 -20.63
N ILE A 86 -16.30 -17.15 -20.16
CA ILE A 86 -14.97 -16.55 -20.15
C ILE A 86 -14.45 -16.61 -21.59
N ASN A 87 -14.55 -15.49 -22.27
CA ASN A 87 -14.18 -15.31 -23.67
C ASN A 87 -12.74 -15.80 -23.90
N LYS A 88 -12.55 -17.02 -24.44
CA LYS A 88 -11.22 -17.65 -24.69
C LYS A 88 -10.32 -16.86 -25.64
N ASP A 89 -10.81 -15.75 -26.21
CA ASP A 89 -10.09 -14.94 -27.20
C ASP A 89 -9.41 -13.68 -26.63
N GLN A 90 -9.41 -13.46 -25.31
CA GLN A 90 -8.71 -12.32 -24.71
C GLN A 90 -7.20 -12.58 -24.51
N LYS A 91 -6.48 -12.84 -25.61
CA LYS A 91 -5.02 -12.81 -25.57
C LYS A 91 -4.55 -11.36 -25.46
N THR A 92 -3.75 -11.08 -24.45
CA THR A 92 -3.08 -9.78 -24.29
C THR A 92 -2.26 -9.49 -25.53
N LYS A 93 -2.58 -8.39 -26.21
CA LYS A 93 -1.84 -7.92 -27.38
C LYS A 93 -0.78 -6.93 -26.95
N ILE A 94 0.43 -7.12 -27.43
CA ILE A 94 1.56 -6.25 -27.20
C ILE A 94 1.43 -5.07 -28.17
N LYS A 95 1.38 -3.83 -27.62
CA LYS A 95 1.41 -2.59 -28.39
C LYS A 95 2.84 -2.14 -28.66
N LEU A 96 3.72 -2.31 -27.66
CA LEU A 96 5.11 -1.90 -27.72
C LEU A 96 5.99 -2.92 -26.99
N PHE A 97 7.05 -3.36 -27.65
CA PHE A 97 8.17 -4.05 -27.01
C PHE A 97 9.46 -3.59 -27.70
N LYS A 98 10.23 -2.73 -27.01
CA LYS A 98 11.48 -2.16 -27.55
C LYS A 98 12.59 -2.13 -26.51
N ALA A 99 13.83 -2.11 -27.00
CA ALA A 99 15.00 -1.83 -26.21
C ALA A 99 15.65 -0.53 -26.67
N GLU A 100 15.93 0.35 -25.72
CA GLU A 100 16.65 1.61 -25.90
C GLU A 100 17.99 1.52 -25.19
N VAL A 101 19.06 2.00 -25.82
CA VAL A 101 20.42 1.89 -25.30
C VAL A 101 21.12 3.23 -25.41
N ILE A 102 21.70 3.68 -24.30
CA ILE A 102 22.59 4.84 -24.24
C ILE A 102 23.90 4.46 -23.58
N ASP A 103 24.95 5.24 -23.82
CA ASP A 103 26.15 5.14 -23.01
C ASP A 103 25.82 5.40 -21.56
N ASP A 104 26.35 4.59 -20.65
CA ASP A 104 26.19 4.87 -19.21
C ASP A 104 26.82 6.23 -18.90
N PRO A 105 26.06 7.18 -18.34
CA PRO A 105 26.58 8.54 -18.08
C PRO A 105 27.78 8.62 -17.15
N LYS A 106 28.03 7.56 -16.36
CA LYS A 106 29.15 7.52 -15.38
C LYS A 106 30.19 6.45 -15.63
N ASP A 107 29.88 5.46 -16.44
CA ASP A 107 30.83 4.37 -16.75
C ASP A 107 30.97 4.18 -18.26
N ASN A 108 32.05 4.72 -18.81
CA ASN A 108 32.36 4.64 -20.24
C ASN A 108 32.56 3.20 -20.78
N LYS A 109 32.68 2.20 -19.91
CA LYS A 109 32.80 0.79 -20.29
C LYS A 109 31.46 0.11 -20.47
N ASN A 110 30.40 0.69 -19.93
CA ASN A 110 29.06 0.15 -19.94
C ASN A 110 28.09 0.97 -20.78
N VAL A 111 26.99 0.33 -21.14
CA VAL A 111 25.79 0.95 -21.69
C VAL A 111 24.63 0.69 -20.73
N PHE A 112 23.73 1.66 -20.64
CA PHE A 112 22.45 1.46 -19.98
C PHE A 112 21.41 1.03 -21.02
N VAL A 113 20.75 -0.09 -20.75
CA VAL A 113 19.68 -0.67 -21.59
C VAL A 113 18.37 -0.49 -20.84
N ASN A 114 17.39 0.11 -21.50
CA ASN A 114 16.02 0.18 -21.04
C ASN A 114 15.10 -0.61 -21.98
N ILE A 115 14.39 -1.58 -21.44
CA ILE A 115 13.35 -2.33 -22.15
C ILE A 115 12.02 -1.71 -21.77
N SER A 116 11.23 -1.31 -22.79
CA SER A 116 9.88 -0.78 -22.61
C SER A 116 8.86 -1.76 -23.18
N LEU A 117 7.82 -2.05 -22.39
CA LEU A 117 6.71 -2.93 -22.73
C LEU A 117 5.38 -2.24 -22.45
N GLU A 118 4.46 -2.27 -23.44
CA GLU A 118 3.10 -1.74 -23.30
C GLU A 118 2.09 -2.70 -23.95
N SER A 119 0.95 -2.90 -23.29
CA SER A 119 -0.19 -3.63 -23.89
C SER A 119 -1.11 -2.69 -24.69
N GLU A 120 -1.84 -3.26 -25.66
CA GLU A 120 -3.03 -2.58 -26.16
C GLU A 120 -4.04 -2.40 -25.00
N LYS A 121 -4.84 -1.32 -25.08
CA LYS A 121 -5.94 -1.14 -24.13
C LYS A 121 -6.92 -2.31 -24.23
N VAL A 122 -7.19 -2.94 -23.12
CA VAL A 122 -8.12 -4.08 -23.05
C VAL A 122 -9.52 -3.56 -22.75
N LYS A 123 -10.50 -3.98 -23.55
CA LYS A 123 -11.90 -3.55 -23.35
C LYS A 123 -12.54 -4.15 -22.09
N SER A 124 -12.11 -5.32 -21.68
CA SER A 124 -12.49 -5.97 -20.43
C SER A 124 -11.29 -6.74 -19.86
N ARG A 125 -11.06 -6.65 -18.56
CA ARG A 125 -10.04 -7.43 -17.88
C ARG A 125 -10.49 -8.86 -17.59
N LYS A 126 -9.56 -9.76 -17.35
CA LYS A 126 -9.89 -11.09 -16.79
C LYS A 126 -10.51 -10.91 -15.40
N PRO A 127 -11.52 -11.74 -15.04
CA PRO A 127 -12.03 -11.73 -13.68
C PRO A 127 -10.94 -12.02 -12.67
N LEU A 128 -11.05 -11.40 -11.49
CA LEU A 128 -10.09 -11.50 -10.39
C LEU A 128 -10.58 -12.54 -9.38
N VAL A 129 -9.67 -13.35 -8.86
CA VAL A 129 -9.87 -14.10 -7.61
C VAL A 129 -8.91 -13.51 -6.57
N LEU A 130 -9.49 -12.98 -5.51
CA LEU A 130 -8.76 -12.39 -4.40
C LEU A 130 -8.83 -13.32 -3.20
N ILE A 131 -7.70 -13.83 -2.73
CA ILE A 131 -7.58 -14.69 -1.57
C ILE A 131 -6.93 -13.88 -0.46
N SER A 132 -7.72 -13.48 0.53
CA SER A 132 -7.24 -12.67 1.66
C SER A 132 -6.90 -13.59 2.83
N MET A 133 -5.63 -13.56 3.25
CA MET A 133 -5.08 -14.27 4.41
C MET A 133 -4.91 -13.25 5.52
N ILE A 134 -5.72 -13.35 6.57
CA ILE A 134 -5.87 -12.34 7.61
C ILE A 134 -5.32 -12.88 8.91
N ASP A 135 -4.30 -12.21 9.44
CA ASP A 135 -3.80 -12.43 10.79
C ASP A 135 -4.89 -12.07 11.80
N VAL A 136 -5.27 -13.04 12.61
CA VAL A 136 -6.17 -12.87 13.76
C VAL A 136 -5.47 -13.22 15.07
N SER A 137 -4.14 -13.15 15.11
CA SER A 137 -3.36 -13.34 16.34
C SER A 137 -3.64 -12.25 17.36
N GLY A 138 -3.28 -12.50 18.63
CA GLY A 138 -3.58 -11.60 19.73
C GLY A 138 -3.04 -10.17 19.57
N SER A 139 -1.91 -9.97 18.85
CA SER A 139 -1.35 -8.64 18.55
C SER A 139 -2.26 -7.78 17.66
N MET A 140 -3.10 -8.40 16.84
CA MET A 140 -4.07 -7.69 15.99
C MET A 140 -5.20 -7.02 16.77
N SER A 141 -5.38 -7.32 18.07
CA SER A 141 -6.30 -6.63 18.97
C SER A 141 -5.76 -5.29 19.48
N ILE A 142 -4.46 -5.01 19.28
CA ILE A 142 -3.82 -3.78 19.74
C ILE A 142 -4.37 -2.58 18.96
N SER A 143 -4.57 -1.43 19.66
CA SER A 143 -4.98 -0.20 19.01
C SER A 143 -4.00 0.22 17.93
N SER A 144 -4.52 0.54 16.75
CA SER A 144 -3.76 1.00 15.59
C SER A 144 -3.06 2.34 15.78
N SER A 145 -3.34 3.06 16.86
CA SER A 145 -2.76 4.37 17.21
C SER A 145 -1.82 4.32 18.42
N GLN A 146 -1.63 3.15 19.04
CA GLN A 146 -0.85 3.02 20.28
C GLN A 146 0.61 3.48 20.14
N ASP A 147 1.19 3.34 18.95
CA ASP A 147 2.59 3.70 18.67
C ASP A 147 2.78 5.16 18.25
N MET A 148 1.69 5.91 18.07
CA MET A 148 1.74 7.32 17.69
C MET A 148 2.08 8.18 18.89
N LYS A 149 3.31 8.73 18.99
CA LYS A 149 3.67 9.72 20.00
C LYS A 149 2.82 10.97 19.84
N GLY A 150 1.84 11.16 20.74
CA GLY A 150 0.92 12.31 20.75
C GLY A 150 -0.36 12.09 19.92
N GLY A 151 -0.58 10.93 19.34
CA GLY A 151 -1.85 10.53 18.75
C GLY A 151 -2.88 10.19 19.81
N GLU A 152 -4.14 10.54 19.58
CA GLU A 152 -5.25 9.99 20.38
C GLU A 152 -5.39 8.50 20.04
N ASP A 153 -5.67 7.72 21.07
CA ASP A 153 -6.10 6.34 20.85
C ASP A 153 -7.47 6.39 20.15
N VAL A 154 -7.48 5.97 18.90
CA VAL A 154 -8.66 5.99 18.04
C VAL A 154 -9.65 4.91 18.46
N GLY A 155 -9.22 3.99 19.34
CA GLY A 155 -10.04 2.87 19.81
C GLY A 155 -10.32 1.81 18.74
N ILE A 156 -9.67 1.87 17.58
CA ILE A 156 -9.78 0.86 16.53
C ILE A 156 -8.55 -0.02 16.56
N SER A 157 -8.76 -1.34 16.64
CA SER A 157 -7.69 -2.32 16.55
C SER A 157 -7.08 -2.41 15.15
N ARG A 158 -5.88 -3.01 15.04
CA ARG A 158 -5.27 -3.35 13.75
C ARG A 158 -6.22 -4.25 12.94
N LEU A 159 -6.85 -5.24 13.57
CA LEU A 159 -7.86 -6.09 12.93
C LEU A 159 -9.07 -5.29 12.46
N GLY A 160 -9.57 -4.34 13.25
CA GLY A 160 -10.66 -3.44 12.87
C GLY A 160 -10.37 -2.66 11.58
N LEU A 161 -9.11 -2.19 11.39
CA LEU A 161 -8.67 -1.56 10.15
C LEU A 161 -8.64 -2.53 8.97
N VAL A 162 -8.14 -3.74 9.18
CA VAL A 162 -8.12 -4.78 8.14
C VAL A 162 -9.56 -5.12 7.74
N LYS A 163 -10.47 -5.32 8.69
CA LYS A 163 -11.89 -5.56 8.42
C LYS A 163 -12.51 -4.47 7.54
N HIS A 164 -12.29 -3.20 7.88
CA HIS A 164 -12.80 -2.07 7.07
C HIS A 164 -12.19 -2.03 5.67
N SER A 165 -10.87 -2.28 5.54
CA SER A 165 -10.18 -2.36 4.26
C SER A 165 -10.73 -3.47 3.38
N LEU A 166 -10.98 -4.66 3.94
CA LEU A 166 -11.56 -5.80 3.23
C LEU A 166 -12.99 -5.52 2.77
N LYS A 167 -13.82 -4.86 3.59
CA LYS A 167 -15.17 -4.41 3.19
C LYS A 167 -15.11 -3.41 2.02
N THR A 168 -14.13 -2.50 2.03
CA THR A 168 -13.87 -1.57 0.92
C THR A 168 -13.51 -2.33 -0.35
N VAL A 169 -12.55 -3.26 -0.25
CA VAL A 169 -12.11 -4.12 -1.36
C VAL A 169 -13.29 -4.88 -1.97
N ALA A 170 -14.07 -5.58 -1.15
CA ALA A 170 -15.25 -6.31 -1.60
C ALA A 170 -16.27 -5.41 -2.30
N SER A 171 -16.43 -4.16 -1.84
CA SER A 171 -17.35 -3.19 -2.45
C SER A 171 -16.90 -2.68 -3.81
N ILE A 172 -15.57 -2.63 -4.07
CA ILE A 172 -14.99 -2.20 -5.35
C ILE A 172 -15.11 -3.31 -6.40
N LEU A 173 -15.02 -4.57 -5.99
CA LEU A 173 -15.06 -5.74 -6.87
C LEU A 173 -16.37 -5.83 -7.65
N SER A 174 -16.29 -6.32 -8.89
CA SER A 174 -17.45 -6.55 -9.76
C SER A 174 -18.08 -7.92 -9.48
N LYS A 175 -19.31 -8.11 -9.96
CA LYS A 175 -20.03 -9.39 -9.81
C LYS A 175 -19.31 -10.62 -10.39
N ASP A 176 -18.40 -10.41 -11.34
CA ASP A 176 -17.64 -11.46 -12.01
C ASP A 176 -16.34 -11.80 -11.27
N ASP A 177 -15.94 -10.96 -10.31
CA ASP A 177 -14.82 -11.20 -9.43
C ASP A 177 -15.22 -12.10 -8.26
N ARG A 178 -14.22 -12.71 -7.63
CA ARG A 178 -14.40 -13.57 -6.46
C ARG A 178 -13.49 -13.14 -5.34
N MET A 179 -13.95 -13.32 -4.11
CA MET A 179 -13.16 -13.09 -2.90
C MET A 179 -13.29 -14.27 -1.95
N SER A 180 -12.17 -14.65 -1.36
CA SER A 180 -12.04 -15.72 -0.36
C SER A 180 -11.41 -15.14 0.90
N LEU A 181 -11.74 -15.69 2.05
CA LEU A 181 -11.22 -15.30 3.36
C LEU A 181 -10.57 -16.50 4.05
N ILE A 182 -9.31 -16.37 4.39
CA ILE A 182 -8.53 -17.28 5.24
C ILE A 182 -8.13 -16.48 6.46
N THR A 183 -8.45 -16.94 7.64
CA THR A 183 -7.89 -16.44 8.90
C THR A 183 -6.74 -17.32 9.36
N PHE A 184 -5.81 -16.76 10.10
CA PHE A 184 -4.75 -17.55 10.73
C PHE A 184 -4.30 -16.97 12.07
N ASP A 185 -4.07 -17.89 12.98
CA ASP A 185 -3.45 -17.71 14.29
C ASP A 185 -2.41 -18.81 14.51
N ASN A 186 -2.73 -19.84 15.32
CA ASN A 186 -1.91 -21.04 15.50
C ASN A 186 -1.93 -21.92 14.24
N GLU A 187 -3.06 -21.95 13.52
CA GLU A 187 -3.33 -22.68 12.28
C GLU A 187 -4.12 -21.77 11.34
N ALA A 188 -4.13 -22.10 10.05
CA ALA A 188 -4.91 -21.36 9.06
C ALA A 188 -6.24 -22.05 8.74
N GLU A 189 -7.31 -21.27 8.71
CA GLU A 189 -8.65 -21.75 8.38
C GLU A 189 -9.23 -21.02 7.16
N LEU A 190 -9.83 -21.77 6.24
CA LEU A 190 -10.60 -21.24 5.11
C LEU A 190 -12.01 -20.89 5.57
N CYS A 191 -12.21 -19.67 6.06
CA CYS A 191 -13.51 -19.21 6.56
C CYS A 191 -14.53 -19.05 5.46
N LEU A 192 -14.10 -18.67 4.24
CA LEU A 192 -14.97 -18.50 3.10
C LEU A 192 -14.28 -18.87 1.79
N GLU A 193 -14.84 -19.84 1.05
CA GLU A 193 -14.41 -20.19 -0.31
C GLU A 193 -14.58 -19.00 -1.28
N PRO A 194 -13.82 -18.93 -2.41
CA PRO A 194 -13.95 -17.88 -3.41
C PRO A 194 -15.37 -17.67 -3.91
N THR A 195 -16.02 -16.65 -3.37
CA THR A 195 -17.44 -16.31 -3.57
C THR A 195 -17.55 -15.15 -4.56
N ASN A 196 -18.52 -15.22 -5.48
CA ASN A 196 -18.77 -14.15 -6.47
C ASN A 196 -19.20 -12.86 -5.80
N MET A 197 -18.65 -11.71 -6.22
CA MET A 197 -18.90 -10.40 -5.63
C MET A 197 -20.17 -9.71 -6.16
N ASN A 198 -21.25 -10.49 -6.33
CA ASN A 198 -22.62 -9.95 -6.47
C ASN A 198 -23.14 -9.47 -5.10
N GLU A 199 -24.33 -8.88 -5.05
CA GLU A 199 -24.89 -8.32 -3.80
C GLU A 199 -25.00 -9.37 -2.68
N THR A 200 -25.40 -10.61 -3.00
CA THR A 200 -25.47 -11.70 -2.01
C THR A 200 -24.06 -12.07 -1.50
N GLY A 201 -23.09 -12.20 -2.40
CA GLY A 201 -21.72 -12.54 -2.02
C GLY A 201 -21.05 -11.45 -1.18
N LYS A 202 -21.31 -10.17 -1.47
CA LYS A 202 -20.82 -9.06 -0.66
C LYS A 202 -21.38 -9.11 0.77
N ASN A 203 -22.66 -9.41 0.93
CA ASN A 203 -23.25 -9.56 2.26
C ASN A 203 -22.61 -10.72 3.03
N ILE A 204 -22.42 -11.88 2.40
CA ILE A 204 -21.74 -13.02 3.03
C ILE A 204 -20.32 -12.65 3.46
N ILE A 205 -19.55 -11.94 2.60
CA ILE A 205 -18.21 -11.45 2.94
C ILE A 205 -18.25 -10.51 4.14
N PHE A 206 -19.21 -9.58 4.17
CA PHE A 206 -19.33 -8.60 5.26
C PHE A 206 -19.65 -9.26 6.59
N ASP A 207 -20.57 -10.24 6.59
CA ASP A 207 -20.92 -11.01 7.77
C ASP A 207 -19.73 -11.82 8.27
N THR A 208 -19.03 -12.55 7.38
CA THR A 208 -17.84 -13.32 7.74
C THR A 208 -16.71 -12.43 8.29
N ILE A 209 -16.47 -11.25 7.71
CA ILE A 209 -15.47 -10.31 8.20
C ILE A 209 -15.85 -9.80 9.61
N GLN A 210 -17.13 -9.58 9.87
CA GLN A 210 -17.59 -9.09 11.18
C GLN A 210 -17.34 -10.09 12.31
N GLU A 211 -17.47 -11.40 12.01
CA GLU A 211 -17.29 -12.49 12.99
C GLU A 211 -15.84 -12.79 13.38
N MET A 212 -14.83 -12.15 12.71
CA MET A 212 -13.41 -12.37 13.03
C MET A 212 -13.06 -11.73 14.38
N ASP A 213 -12.39 -12.48 15.24
CA ASP A 213 -11.85 -12.01 16.52
C ASP A 213 -10.35 -12.33 16.63
N ALA A 214 -9.62 -11.50 17.39
CA ALA A 214 -8.18 -11.65 17.51
C ALA A 214 -7.80 -12.44 18.79
N ASP A 215 -7.10 -13.57 18.61
CA ASP A 215 -6.52 -14.41 19.67
C ASP A 215 -5.39 -15.30 19.10
N GLY A 216 -4.58 -15.91 19.97
CA GLY A 216 -3.58 -16.90 19.60
C GLY A 216 -2.24 -16.37 19.10
N CYS A 217 -1.52 -17.21 18.38
CA CYS A 217 -0.16 -16.98 17.85
C CYS A 217 -0.20 -16.56 16.37
N THR A 218 0.98 -16.43 15.73
CA THR A 218 1.12 -16.00 14.34
C THR A 218 1.81 -17.06 13.50
N ASN A 219 1.05 -17.81 12.66
CA ASN A 219 1.54 -18.85 11.78
C ASN A 219 1.38 -18.45 10.29
N ILE A 220 2.25 -17.55 9.83
CA ILE A 220 2.24 -17.03 8.46
C ILE A 220 2.39 -18.16 7.43
N TRP A 221 3.21 -19.21 7.73
CA TRP A 221 3.44 -20.27 6.77
C TRP A 221 2.16 -21.07 6.47
N ASP A 222 1.36 -21.38 7.47
CA ASP A 222 0.14 -22.14 7.25
C ASP A 222 -0.88 -21.39 6.41
N ALA A 223 -0.98 -20.07 6.61
CA ALA A 223 -1.78 -19.18 5.76
C ALA A 223 -1.30 -19.18 4.30
N LEU A 224 0.00 -19.01 4.07
CA LEU A 224 0.59 -19.05 2.73
C LEU A 224 0.35 -20.40 2.05
N ARG A 225 0.55 -21.51 2.77
CA ARG A 225 0.29 -22.86 2.28
C ARG A 225 -1.16 -23.03 1.81
N LEU A 226 -2.10 -22.66 2.66
CA LEU A 226 -3.53 -22.79 2.37
C LEU A 226 -3.94 -21.87 1.21
N GLY A 227 -3.49 -20.63 1.22
CA GLY A 227 -3.73 -19.65 0.14
C GLY A 227 -3.18 -20.12 -1.20
N ILE A 228 -1.96 -20.67 -1.24
CA ILE A 228 -1.34 -21.20 -2.46
C ILE A 228 -2.12 -22.42 -2.98
N LEU A 229 -2.54 -23.33 -2.11
CA LEU A 229 -3.37 -24.47 -2.49
C LEU A 229 -4.71 -24.02 -3.09
N GLU A 230 -5.33 -23.01 -2.49
CA GLU A 230 -6.56 -22.44 -2.99
C GLU A 230 -6.36 -21.76 -4.36
N ALA A 231 -5.30 -20.94 -4.51
CA ALA A 231 -4.99 -20.23 -5.76
C ALA A 231 -4.81 -21.17 -6.96
N GLN A 232 -4.23 -22.34 -6.76
CA GLN A 232 -4.00 -23.31 -7.83
C GLN A 232 -5.29 -23.85 -8.48
N LYS A 233 -6.44 -23.72 -7.81
CA LYS A 233 -7.75 -24.12 -8.33
C LYS A 233 -8.29 -23.14 -9.39
N TYR A 234 -7.79 -21.89 -9.44
CA TYR A 234 -8.34 -20.78 -10.23
C TYR A 234 -7.40 -20.30 -11.34
N ARG A 235 -6.84 -21.22 -12.13
CA ARG A 235 -5.83 -20.91 -13.17
C ARG A 235 -6.34 -20.03 -14.32
N GLU A 236 -7.63 -20.02 -14.56
CA GLU A 236 -8.25 -19.21 -15.63
C GLU A 236 -8.48 -17.74 -15.22
N TYR A 237 -8.30 -17.40 -13.94
CA TYR A 237 -8.50 -16.08 -13.38
C TYR A 237 -7.15 -15.33 -13.18
N ASN A 238 -7.22 -14.02 -13.03
CA ASN A 238 -6.14 -13.29 -12.38
C ASN A 238 -6.28 -13.57 -10.87
N THR A 239 -5.37 -14.32 -10.30
CA THR A 239 -5.44 -14.66 -8.87
C THR A 239 -4.41 -13.88 -8.08
N CYS A 240 -4.83 -13.24 -6.99
CA CYS A 240 -3.98 -12.49 -6.09
C CYS A 240 -4.20 -12.94 -4.64
N LEU A 241 -3.13 -13.32 -3.97
CA LEU A 241 -3.10 -13.61 -2.55
C LEU A 241 -2.69 -12.35 -1.81
N LEU A 242 -3.42 -12.02 -0.74
CA LEU A 242 -3.15 -10.89 0.15
C LEU A 242 -2.87 -11.40 1.55
N LEU A 243 -1.69 -11.13 2.06
CA LEU A 243 -1.32 -11.44 3.44
C LEU A 243 -1.38 -10.15 4.27
N PHE A 244 -2.19 -10.17 5.32
CA PHE A 244 -2.35 -9.09 6.29
C PHE A 244 -1.84 -9.54 7.64
N THR A 245 -0.81 -8.88 8.18
CA THR A 245 -0.26 -9.19 9.50
C THR A 245 0.37 -7.95 10.13
N ASP A 246 0.50 -7.93 11.44
CA ASP A 246 1.16 -6.88 12.21
C ASP A 246 2.39 -7.38 12.96
N GLY A 247 2.68 -8.67 12.87
CA GLY A 247 3.66 -9.29 13.74
C GLY A 247 4.73 -10.13 13.07
N GLU A 248 5.67 -10.54 13.92
CA GLU A 248 6.65 -11.54 13.62
C GLU A 248 6.02 -12.94 13.76
N PRO A 249 6.32 -13.88 12.85
CA PRO A 249 5.83 -15.25 12.99
C PRO A 249 6.48 -15.94 14.18
N ASN A 250 5.66 -16.45 15.09
CA ASN A 250 6.15 -17.24 16.22
C ASN A 250 5.96 -18.75 16.05
N ILE A 251 5.27 -19.17 14.98
CA ILE A 251 5.21 -20.56 14.53
C ILE A 251 5.80 -20.64 13.12
N ASN A 252 6.91 -21.36 12.99
CA ASN A 252 7.67 -21.44 11.75
C ASN A 252 7.87 -22.88 11.27
N PRO A 253 7.93 -23.13 9.95
CA PRO A 253 8.31 -24.43 9.43
C PRO A 253 9.78 -24.72 9.74
N PRO A 254 10.22 -26.00 9.78
CA PRO A 254 11.56 -26.39 10.19
C PRO A 254 12.71 -25.73 9.44
N MET A 255 12.52 -25.37 8.17
CA MET A 255 13.52 -24.69 7.35
C MET A 255 13.36 -23.17 7.32
N GLY A 256 12.41 -22.61 8.05
CA GLY A 256 11.99 -21.21 7.94
C GLY A 256 11.01 -20.98 6.80
N ILE A 257 10.32 -19.84 6.83
CA ILE A 257 9.25 -19.51 5.88
C ILE A 257 9.81 -19.35 4.47
N ILE A 258 10.87 -18.56 4.28
CA ILE A 258 11.38 -18.20 2.96
C ILE A 258 11.93 -19.41 2.17
N PRO A 259 12.79 -20.27 2.73
CA PRO A 259 13.22 -21.47 2.00
C PRO A 259 12.06 -22.39 1.63
N THR A 260 11.09 -22.56 2.56
CA THR A 260 9.93 -23.41 2.34
C THR A 260 9.00 -22.83 1.26
N LEU A 261 8.79 -21.51 1.25
CA LEU A 261 8.02 -20.82 0.21
C LEU A 261 8.70 -20.95 -1.17
N ARG A 262 10.03 -20.75 -1.26
CA ARG A 262 10.77 -20.92 -2.52
C ARG A 262 10.65 -22.32 -3.05
N GLU A 263 10.76 -23.34 -2.21
CA GLU A 263 10.57 -24.73 -2.58
C GLU A 263 9.14 -25.00 -3.09
N SER A 264 8.14 -24.53 -2.33
CA SER A 264 6.72 -24.66 -2.71
C SER A 264 6.44 -23.99 -4.07
N MET A 265 6.87 -22.74 -4.27
CA MET A 265 6.68 -22.00 -5.53
C MET A 265 7.43 -22.67 -6.71
N SER A 266 8.63 -23.19 -6.50
CA SER A 266 9.39 -23.91 -7.54
C SER A 266 8.73 -25.21 -7.98
N SER A 267 7.93 -25.82 -7.10
CA SER A 267 7.18 -27.05 -7.38
C SER A 267 5.94 -26.83 -8.25
N ILE A 268 5.45 -25.59 -8.31
CA ILE A 268 4.23 -25.25 -9.07
C ILE A 268 4.64 -25.00 -10.53
N LYS A 269 4.06 -25.80 -11.41
CA LYS A 269 4.21 -25.62 -12.85
C LYS A 269 3.29 -24.48 -13.31
N ASP A 270 3.88 -23.47 -13.97
CA ASP A 270 3.13 -22.32 -14.50
C ASP A 270 2.35 -21.54 -13.41
N VAL A 271 3.10 -20.91 -12.48
CA VAL A 271 2.53 -19.99 -11.48
C VAL A 271 1.78 -18.88 -12.20
N ASN A 272 0.51 -18.67 -11.84
CA ASN A 272 -0.40 -17.69 -12.43
C ASN A 272 -1.08 -16.78 -11.37
N PHE A 273 -0.52 -16.74 -10.18
CA PHE A 273 -0.99 -15.89 -9.08
C PHE A 273 0.15 -15.04 -8.53
N THR A 274 -0.20 -13.96 -7.87
CA THR A 274 0.73 -13.09 -7.15
C THR A 274 0.47 -13.15 -5.65
N ILE A 275 1.50 -12.89 -4.82
CA ILE A 275 1.38 -12.79 -3.37
C ILE A 275 1.80 -11.37 -2.98
N SER A 276 0.88 -10.60 -2.43
CA SER A 276 1.13 -9.27 -1.89
C SER A 276 0.99 -9.29 -0.37
N THR A 277 1.84 -8.53 0.31
CA THR A 277 1.89 -8.47 1.77
C THR A 277 1.61 -7.08 2.28
N PHE A 278 0.88 -6.99 3.39
CA PHE A 278 0.55 -5.73 4.06
C PHE A 278 0.92 -5.84 5.53
N ALA A 279 1.77 -4.94 5.98
CA ALA A 279 2.29 -4.87 7.32
C ALA A 279 1.73 -3.66 8.09
N PHE A 280 1.30 -3.87 9.32
CA PHE A 280 0.67 -2.86 10.16
C PHE A 280 1.49 -2.57 11.40
N GLY A 281 1.68 -1.27 11.72
CA GLY A 281 2.43 -0.84 12.89
C GLY A 281 3.94 -0.72 12.64
N TYR A 282 4.69 -0.62 13.73
CA TYR A 282 6.15 -0.39 13.68
C TYR A 282 6.95 -1.66 13.96
N ASP A 283 6.41 -2.59 14.75
CA ASP A 283 7.05 -3.84 15.17
C ASP A 283 6.72 -4.96 14.16
N VAL A 284 7.26 -4.85 12.94
CA VAL A 284 6.98 -5.78 11.84
C VAL A 284 8.27 -6.31 11.26
N ASP A 285 8.35 -7.61 10.98
CA ASP A 285 9.43 -8.19 10.17
C ASP A 285 9.24 -7.83 8.68
N SER A 286 9.63 -6.61 8.35
CA SER A 286 9.47 -6.06 6.99
C SER A 286 10.35 -6.76 5.96
N GLU A 287 11.49 -7.31 6.35
CA GLU A 287 12.36 -8.07 5.46
C GLU A 287 11.68 -9.37 5.04
N LEU A 288 11.09 -10.10 5.98
CA LEU A 288 10.29 -11.29 5.70
C LEU A 288 9.11 -10.97 4.78
N MET A 289 8.37 -9.89 5.08
CA MET A 289 7.19 -9.50 4.31
C MET A 289 7.54 -9.09 2.88
N GLU A 290 8.65 -8.36 2.71
CA GLU A 290 9.16 -7.99 1.38
C GLU A 290 9.64 -9.22 0.61
N GLU A 291 10.39 -10.16 1.23
CA GLU A 291 10.85 -11.39 0.58
C GLU A 291 9.66 -12.27 0.13
N ILE A 292 8.60 -12.41 0.94
CA ILE A 292 7.37 -13.11 0.56
C ILE A 292 6.76 -12.46 -0.68
N ALA A 293 6.61 -11.14 -0.67
CA ALA A 293 6.06 -10.38 -1.79
C ALA A 293 6.95 -10.48 -3.04
N GLN A 294 8.28 -10.50 -2.87
CA GLN A 294 9.23 -10.67 -3.96
C GLN A 294 9.10 -12.05 -4.63
N ILE A 295 9.05 -13.12 -3.85
CA ILE A 295 8.86 -14.48 -4.34
C ILE A 295 7.51 -14.62 -5.06
N GLY A 296 6.48 -13.96 -4.52
CA GLY A 296 5.13 -13.95 -5.06
C GLY A 296 4.88 -12.94 -6.19
N ASN A 297 5.88 -12.18 -6.64
CA ASN A 297 5.74 -11.11 -7.64
C ASN A 297 4.67 -10.04 -7.31
N GLY A 298 4.33 -9.87 -6.04
CA GLY A 298 3.39 -8.90 -5.54
C GLY A 298 4.03 -7.66 -4.91
N ILE A 299 3.23 -6.82 -4.27
CA ILE A 299 3.70 -5.63 -3.53
C ILE A 299 3.94 -5.97 -2.05
N TYR A 300 4.82 -5.20 -1.44
CA TYR A 300 4.88 -5.04 0.00
C TYR A 300 4.34 -3.66 0.37
N GLY A 301 3.21 -3.62 1.06
CA GLY A 301 2.53 -2.39 1.51
C GLY A 301 2.77 -2.16 3.00
N TYR A 302 3.50 -1.11 3.35
CA TYR A 302 3.74 -0.73 4.73
C TYR A 302 2.72 0.30 5.21
N CYS A 303 1.97 -0.03 6.25
CA CYS A 303 0.96 0.79 6.89
C CYS A 303 1.39 1.13 8.33
N PRO A 304 2.20 2.18 8.54
CA PRO A 304 2.70 2.53 9.87
C PRO A 304 1.58 2.87 10.85
N ASP A 305 0.50 3.45 10.35
CA ASP A 305 -0.64 3.92 11.13
C ASP A 305 -1.95 3.90 10.33
N CYS A 306 -3.05 4.14 11.02
CA CYS A 306 -4.39 4.15 10.44
C CYS A 306 -4.57 5.17 9.31
N THR A 307 -3.83 6.30 9.31
CA THR A 307 -4.00 7.39 8.34
C THR A 307 -3.60 7.01 6.92
N MET A 308 -2.82 5.96 6.77
CA MET A 308 -2.29 5.48 5.48
C MET A 308 -3.10 4.33 4.87
N VAL A 309 -3.88 3.63 5.69
CA VAL A 309 -4.56 2.38 5.30
C VAL A 309 -5.47 2.57 4.09
N GLY A 310 -6.40 3.51 4.15
CA GLY A 310 -7.35 3.76 3.05
C GLY A 310 -6.67 4.05 1.72
N THR A 311 -5.59 4.83 1.74
CA THR A 311 -4.84 5.20 0.53
C THR A 311 -4.10 4.00 -0.07
N ILE A 312 -3.40 3.23 0.76
CA ILE A 312 -2.63 2.07 0.31
C ILE A 312 -3.54 1.03 -0.33
N PHE A 313 -4.67 0.71 0.33
CA PHE A 313 -5.61 -0.28 -0.20
C PHE A 313 -6.34 0.19 -1.45
N THR A 314 -6.75 1.44 -1.51
CA THR A 314 -7.41 1.96 -2.71
C THR A 314 -6.48 2.00 -3.91
N ASN A 315 -5.22 2.40 -3.72
CA ASN A 315 -4.21 2.36 -4.76
C ASN A 315 -3.88 0.93 -5.18
N PHE A 316 -3.74 0.01 -4.21
CA PHE A 316 -3.53 -1.40 -4.49
C PHE A 316 -4.67 -1.97 -5.35
N MET A 317 -5.93 -1.73 -4.98
CA MET A 317 -7.08 -2.18 -5.76
C MET A 317 -7.07 -1.61 -7.18
N ALA A 318 -6.72 -0.32 -7.34
CA ALA A 318 -6.61 0.28 -8.65
C ALA A 318 -5.48 -0.37 -9.50
N ASN A 319 -4.35 -0.73 -8.89
CA ASN A 319 -3.26 -1.45 -9.56
C ASN A 319 -3.72 -2.83 -10.04
N ILE A 320 -4.30 -3.67 -9.17
CA ILE A 320 -4.69 -5.04 -9.56
C ILE A 320 -5.86 -5.07 -10.53
N LEU A 321 -6.80 -4.12 -10.43
CA LEU A 321 -7.93 -4.04 -11.36
C LEU A 321 -7.54 -3.50 -12.75
N THR A 322 -6.38 -2.86 -12.88
CA THR A 322 -5.80 -2.47 -14.16
C THR A 322 -4.80 -3.50 -14.70
N THR A 323 -4.53 -4.59 -13.98
CA THR A 323 -3.60 -5.64 -14.40
C THR A 323 -4.16 -6.42 -15.59
N VAL A 324 -3.37 -6.47 -16.67
CA VAL A 324 -3.67 -7.20 -17.91
C VAL A 324 -3.02 -8.59 -17.89
N GLU A 325 -1.75 -8.65 -17.50
CA GLU A 325 -0.99 -9.88 -17.27
C GLU A 325 -0.34 -9.81 -15.88
N PRO A 326 -0.56 -10.80 -15.01
CA PRO A 326 -0.05 -10.74 -13.64
C PRO A 326 1.47 -11.00 -13.55
N ILE A 327 2.03 -11.82 -14.44
CA ILE A 327 3.44 -12.21 -14.40
C ILE A 327 4.07 -12.08 -15.79
N VAL A 328 5.02 -11.15 -15.89
CA VAL A 328 5.81 -10.90 -17.10
C VAL A 328 7.26 -11.25 -16.84
N ARG A 329 7.86 -12.04 -17.74
CA ARG A 329 9.28 -12.39 -17.71
C ARG A 329 10.01 -11.85 -18.91
N ILE A 330 11.22 -11.36 -18.65
CA ILE A 330 12.17 -10.93 -19.70
C ILE A 330 13.45 -11.73 -19.52
N ASN A 331 13.80 -12.50 -20.55
CA ASN A 331 15.06 -13.20 -20.60
C ASN A 331 16.06 -12.42 -21.44
N VAL A 332 17.21 -12.12 -20.85
CA VAL A 332 18.33 -11.42 -21.52
C VAL A 332 19.48 -12.41 -21.68
N LYS A 333 19.88 -12.66 -22.91
CA LYS A 333 20.91 -13.64 -23.24
C LYS A 333 21.93 -13.06 -24.21
N ASN A 334 23.20 -13.20 -23.86
CA ASN A 334 24.33 -13.03 -24.77
C ASN A 334 25.41 -14.11 -24.51
N LYS A 335 26.58 -13.97 -25.08
CA LYS A 335 27.68 -14.96 -24.93
C LYS A 335 28.10 -15.19 -23.48
N TYR A 336 27.99 -14.17 -22.63
CA TYR A 336 28.50 -14.16 -21.25
C TYR A 336 27.40 -14.03 -20.20
N LEU A 337 26.16 -13.69 -20.60
CA LEU A 337 25.04 -13.40 -19.70
C LEU A 337 23.82 -14.24 -20.08
N GLN A 338 23.19 -14.85 -19.07
CA GLN A 338 21.88 -15.48 -19.20
C GLN A 338 21.06 -15.14 -17.96
N ASN A 339 20.40 -14.01 -17.98
CA ASN A 339 19.55 -13.53 -16.87
C ASN A 339 18.09 -13.68 -17.23
N LYS A 340 17.31 -14.02 -16.22
CA LYS A 340 15.84 -14.04 -16.25
C LYS A 340 15.33 -13.02 -15.24
N PHE A 341 14.54 -12.07 -15.71
CA PHE A 341 13.92 -11.04 -14.87
C PHE A 341 12.41 -11.28 -14.83
N GLU A 342 11.86 -11.36 -13.64
CA GLU A 342 10.42 -11.28 -13.42
C GLU A 342 10.11 -9.83 -13.04
N ILE A 343 9.39 -9.12 -13.92
CA ILE A 343 9.15 -7.68 -13.76
C ILE A 343 7.78 -7.36 -13.14
N GLY A 344 7.08 -8.38 -12.62
CA GLY A 344 5.72 -8.24 -12.11
C GLY A 344 4.68 -8.15 -13.22
N GLY A 345 3.57 -7.46 -12.96
CA GLY A 345 2.46 -7.37 -13.90
C GLY A 345 2.63 -6.34 -15.01
N LEU A 346 1.80 -6.49 -16.04
CA LEU A 346 1.57 -5.50 -17.10
C LEU A 346 0.20 -4.86 -16.86
N TYR A 347 0.15 -3.52 -16.91
CA TYR A 347 -1.05 -2.75 -16.55
C TYR A 347 -1.63 -2.02 -17.75
N SER A 348 -2.96 -1.84 -17.78
CA SER A 348 -3.65 -1.15 -18.86
C SER A 348 -3.27 0.34 -18.91
N GLY A 349 -2.87 0.78 -20.11
CA GLY A 349 -2.63 2.19 -20.39
C GLY A 349 -1.35 2.78 -19.81
N ILE A 350 -0.40 1.94 -19.31
CA ILE A 350 0.90 2.39 -18.85
C ILE A 350 2.01 1.46 -19.36
N SER A 351 3.18 2.04 -19.65
CA SER A 351 4.37 1.26 -20.04
C SER A 351 5.08 0.72 -18.81
N ARG A 352 5.61 -0.52 -18.94
CA ARG A 352 6.50 -1.15 -17.97
C ARG A 352 7.93 -1.07 -18.48
N HIS A 353 8.87 -0.93 -17.56
CA HIS A 353 10.27 -0.77 -17.93
C HIS A 353 11.17 -1.69 -17.12
N LEU A 354 12.21 -2.19 -17.78
CA LEU A 354 13.33 -2.91 -17.15
C LEU A 354 14.64 -2.24 -17.57
N GLY A 355 15.33 -1.61 -16.60
CA GLY A 355 16.62 -0.97 -16.80
C GLY A 355 17.75 -1.83 -16.23
N PHE A 356 18.86 -1.97 -16.97
CA PHE A 356 20.08 -2.65 -16.51
C PHE A 356 21.30 -2.19 -17.32
N SER A 357 22.49 -2.39 -16.75
CA SER A 357 23.75 -2.08 -17.43
C SER A 357 24.35 -3.31 -18.08
N LEU A 358 24.92 -3.15 -19.27
CA LEU A 358 25.67 -4.17 -20.02
C LEU A 358 27.05 -3.64 -20.40
N ASN A 359 28.02 -4.56 -20.56
CA ASN A 359 29.30 -4.18 -21.12
C ASN A 359 29.15 -3.71 -22.58
N LYS A 360 29.80 -2.60 -22.90
CA LYS A 360 29.74 -1.94 -24.22
C LYS A 360 30.21 -2.83 -25.37
N ALA A 361 31.10 -3.79 -25.09
CA ALA A 361 31.57 -4.73 -26.10
C ALA A 361 30.52 -5.81 -26.46
N ASP A 362 29.59 -6.11 -25.57
CA ASP A 362 28.74 -7.32 -25.67
C ASP A 362 27.27 -7.01 -25.98
N PHE A 363 26.82 -5.74 -25.81
CA PHE A 363 25.39 -5.43 -25.87
C PHE A 363 24.75 -5.69 -27.26
N LYS A 364 25.49 -5.50 -28.35
CA LYS A 364 24.96 -5.66 -29.73
C LYS A 364 24.51 -7.08 -30.03
N ASN A 365 25.14 -8.08 -29.40
CA ASN A 365 24.82 -9.49 -29.59
C ASN A 365 23.85 -10.03 -28.52
N THR A 366 23.14 -9.16 -27.84
CA THR A 366 22.19 -9.55 -26.79
C THR A 366 20.83 -9.80 -27.39
N GLU A 367 20.25 -10.96 -27.09
CA GLU A 367 18.87 -11.31 -27.40
C GLU A 367 18.00 -11.07 -26.16
N ILE A 368 16.89 -10.39 -26.33
CA ILE A 368 15.88 -10.11 -25.28
C ILE A 368 14.59 -10.78 -25.68
N SER A 369 14.11 -11.71 -24.86
CA SER A 369 12.88 -12.47 -25.11
C SER A 369 11.82 -12.19 -24.05
N LEU A 370 10.60 -11.91 -24.47
CA LEU A 370 9.43 -11.64 -23.65
C LEU A 370 8.58 -12.88 -23.47
N PHE A 371 8.13 -13.13 -22.24
CA PHE A 371 7.23 -14.24 -21.88
C PHE A 371 6.07 -13.77 -21.02
N PHE A 372 4.88 -14.31 -21.28
CA PHE A 372 3.73 -14.26 -20.39
C PHE A 372 3.50 -15.68 -19.85
N GLY A 373 3.70 -15.86 -18.53
CA GLY A 373 3.82 -17.21 -17.96
C GLY A 373 4.94 -18.01 -18.63
N SER A 374 4.64 -19.18 -19.20
CA SER A 374 5.59 -20.01 -19.96
C SER A 374 5.62 -19.70 -21.46
N GLU A 375 4.64 -18.94 -21.98
CA GLU A 375 4.51 -18.65 -23.41
C GLU A 375 5.43 -17.51 -23.85
N LYS A 376 6.33 -17.79 -24.82
CA LYS A 376 7.16 -16.76 -25.45
C LYS A 376 6.30 -15.90 -26.38
N LYS A 377 6.33 -14.59 -26.18
CA LYS A 377 5.49 -13.62 -26.93
C LYS A 377 6.25 -12.89 -27.99
N ASP A 378 7.48 -12.46 -27.71
CA ASP A 378 8.27 -11.64 -28.64
C ASP A 378 9.78 -11.78 -28.39
N THR A 379 10.59 -11.26 -29.31
CA THR A 379 12.04 -11.28 -29.20
C THR A 379 12.68 -10.09 -29.91
N ILE A 380 13.52 -9.35 -29.19
CA ILE A 380 14.40 -8.32 -29.76
C ILE A 380 15.78 -8.92 -29.99
N LYS A 381 16.30 -8.75 -31.21
CA LYS A 381 17.66 -9.11 -31.62
C LYS A 381 18.39 -7.89 -32.16
N ASN A 382 19.71 -7.85 -32.04
CA ASN A 382 20.55 -6.79 -32.59
C ASN A 382 20.17 -5.40 -32.01
N ILE A 383 20.39 -5.23 -30.72
CA ILE A 383 20.15 -3.98 -30.02
C ILE A 383 21.10 -2.89 -30.52
N ASN A 384 20.59 -1.72 -30.85
CA ASN A 384 21.35 -0.58 -31.32
C ASN A 384 21.27 0.60 -30.35
N TYR A 385 22.23 1.52 -30.46
CA TYR A 385 22.17 2.80 -29.72
C TYR A 385 20.94 3.60 -30.13
N THR A 386 20.37 4.25 -29.13
CA THR A 386 19.22 5.14 -29.27
C THR A 386 19.69 6.58 -28.97
N GLU A 387 19.07 7.56 -29.60
CA GLU A 387 19.28 8.96 -29.21
C GLU A 387 18.85 9.17 -27.75
N LYS A 388 19.71 9.88 -27.00
CA LYS A 388 19.46 10.20 -25.62
C LYS A 388 18.21 11.09 -25.51
N ASN A 389 17.19 10.61 -24.85
CA ASN A 389 15.94 11.34 -24.59
C ASN A 389 15.62 11.35 -23.08
N SER A 390 14.65 12.17 -22.70
CA SER A 390 14.24 12.34 -21.31
C SER A 390 13.66 11.06 -20.71
N SER A 391 12.94 10.26 -21.49
CA SER A 391 12.31 9.02 -21.00
C SER A 391 13.33 7.97 -20.58
N ILE A 392 14.40 7.76 -21.35
CA ILE A 392 15.45 6.80 -20.97
C ILE A 392 16.24 7.29 -19.75
N LEU A 393 16.40 8.62 -19.61
CA LEU A 393 17.04 9.20 -18.43
C LEU A 393 16.19 9.02 -17.17
N ASP A 394 14.87 9.13 -17.27
CA ASP A 394 13.98 8.82 -16.15
C ASP A 394 14.19 7.38 -15.66
N GLN A 395 14.28 6.43 -16.59
CA GLN A 395 14.52 5.03 -16.24
C GLN A 395 15.94 4.79 -15.69
N TYR A 396 16.92 5.52 -16.18
CA TYR A 396 18.27 5.49 -15.63
C TYR A 396 18.30 5.95 -14.17
N TYR A 397 17.65 7.07 -13.84
CA TYR A 397 17.59 7.58 -12.47
C TYR A 397 16.71 6.75 -11.57
N ARG A 398 15.61 6.16 -12.08
CA ARG A 398 14.84 5.15 -11.35
C ARG A 398 15.71 3.95 -10.96
N ASN A 399 16.48 3.42 -11.92
CA ASN A 399 17.36 2.28 -11.66
C ASN A 399 18.48 2.63 -10.65
N LYS A 400 19.00 3.85 -10.71
CA LYS A 400 19.97 4.35 -9.71
C LYS A 400 19.38 4.41 -8.32
N LEU A 401 18.14 4.91 -8.17
CA LEU A 401 17.43 4.91 -6.90
C LEU A 401 17.25 3.49 -6.36
N ILE A 402 16.78 2.55 -7.21
CA ILE A 402 16.61 1.15 -6.82
C ILE A 402 17.93 0.56 -6.33
N ASN A 403 19.02 0.77 -7.06
CA ASN A 403 20.35 0.27 -6.68
C ASN A 403 20.86 0.96 -5.40
N LEU A 404 20.65 2.28 -5.24
CA LEU A 404 21.03 3.00 -4.04
C LEU A 404 20.35 2.41 -2.80
N ILE A 405 19.05 2.20 -2.85
CA ILE A 405 18.32 1.63 -1.70
C ILE A 405 18.83 0.21 -1.44
N ASN A 406 18.84 -0.68 -2.45
CA ASN A 406 19.30 -2.08 -2.28
C ASN A 406 20.71 -2.20 -1.70
N ASN A 407 21.66 -1.37 -2.16
CA ASN A 407 23.05 -1.44 -1.69
C ASN A 407 23.20 -0.94 -0.25
N ASN A 408 22.28 -0.10 0.22
CA ASN A 408 22.37 0.53 1.53
C ASN A 408 21.46 -0.13 2.60
N LEU A 409 20.64 -1.12 2.26
CA LEU A 409 19.83 -1.83 3.25
C LEU A 409 20.69 -2.51 4.32
N ASN A 410 21.80 -3.15 3.92
CA ASN A 410 22.71 -3.87 4.81
C ASN A 410 23.99 -3.07 5.14
N GLU A 411 24.06 -1.79 4.82
CA GLU A 411 25.20 -0.94 5.14
C GLU A 411 25.11 -0.51 6.62
N GLU A 412 26.18 -0.65 7.38
CA GLU A 412 26.21 -0.30 8.80
C GLU A 412 26.50 1.20 9.05
N GLU A 413 27.13 1.88 8.10
CA GLU A 413 27.52 3.29 8.23
C GLU A 413 26.40 4.23 7.75
N TYR A 414 25.61 4.80 8.68
CA TYR A 414 24.51 5.72 8.38
C TYR A 414 24.97 6.99 7.63
N ASP A 415 26.12 7.55 7.97
CA ASP A 415 26.66 8.72 7.29
C ASP A 415 26.95 8.46 5.80
N LYS A 416 27.34 7.23 5.47
CA LYS A 416 27.53 6.80 4.08
C LYS A 416 26.22 6.73 3.34
N LYS A 417 25.18 6.14 3.96
CA LYS A 417 23.83 6.07 3.38
C LYS A 417 23.31 7.47 3.04
N GLU A 418 23.36 8.40 3.99
CA GLU A 418 22.93 9.79 3.78
C GLU A 418 23.75 10.49 2.69
N LYS A 419 25.06 10.26 2.65
CA LYS A 419 25.95 10.83 1.63
C LYS A 419 25.54 10.38 0.23
N GLU A 420 25.30 9.09 0.03
CA GLU A 420 24.90 8.55 -1.28
C GLU A 420 23.53 9.09 -1.75
N VAL A 421 22.58 9.29 -0.83
CA VAL A 421 21.30 9.95 -1.14
C VAL A 421 21.53 11.38 -1.61
N LYS A 422 22.39 12.14 -0.91
CA LYS A 422 22.75 13.53 -1.28
C LYS A 422 23.49 13.60 -2.63
N GLU A 423 24.33 12.61 -2.92
CA GLU A 423 25.03 12.53 -4.22
C GLU A 423 24.03 12.30 -5.36
N LEU A 424 23.07 11.38 -5.21
CA LEU A 424 22.02 11.17 -6.20
C LEU A 424 21.13 12.40 -6.36
N TYR A 425 20.73 13.03 -5.25
CA TYR A 425 19.97 14.28 -5.27
C TYR A 425 20.67 15.37 -6.08
N ASN A 426 21.97 15.64 -5.77
CA ASN A 426 22.75 16.67 -6.44
C ASN A 426 22.94 16.36 -7.94
N GLU A 427 23.14 15.10 -8.29
CA GLU A 427 23.26 14.66 -9.69
C GLU A 427 21.99 14.98 -10.48
N ILE A 428 20.82 14.63 -9.97
CA ILE A 428 19.53 14.92 -10.62
C ILE A 428 19.29 16.45 -10.62
N ASN A 429 19.61 17.12 -9.52
CA ASN A 429 19.38 18.57 -9.38
C ASN A 429 20.23 19.41 -10.34
N ASN A 430 21.35 18.92 -10.81
CA ASN A 430 22.21 19.59 -11.78
C ASN A 430 21.76 19.41 -13.24
N ILE A 431 20.71 18.64 -13.52
CA ILE A 431 20.15 18.48 -14.86
C ILE A 431 19.38 19.77 -15.24
N GLU A 432 19.71 20.39 -16.37
CA GLU A 432 19.04 21.63 -16.81
C GLU A 432 17.55 21.44 -17.11
N ASN A 433 17.21 20.41 -17.89
CA ASN A 433 15.84 20.13 -18.34
C ASN A 433 15.29 18.88 -17.62
N LYS A 434 14.92 19.04 -16.33
CA LYS A 434 14.33 17.97 -15.53
C LYS A 434 12.93 17.62 -15.99
N THR A 435 12.66 16.33 -16.15
CA THR A 435 11.31 15.82 -16.34
C THR A 435 10.47 16.00 -15.07
N GLU A 436 9.18 15.80 -15.18
CA GLU A 436 8.31 15.81 -13.98
C GLU A 436 8.65 14.66 -13.03
N PHE A 437 9.03 13.50 -13.57
CA PHE A 437 9.53 12.39 -12.75
C PHE A 437 10.75 12.78 -11.92
N MET A 438 11.76 13.39 -12.55
CA MET A 438 12.98 13.82 -11.86
C MET A 438 12.70 14.83 -10.75
N LYS A 439 11.77 15.78 -10.99
CA LYS A 439 11.33 16.76 -9.98
C LYS A 439 10.66 16.07 -8.80
N ASN A 440 9.75 15.13 -9.07
CA ASN A 440 9.05 14.36 -8.06
C ASN A 440 10.02 13.47 -7.26
N LEU A 441 11.01 12.89 -7.93
CA LEU A 441 12.04 12.10 -7.29
C LEU A 441 12.92 12.93 -6.34
N LEU A 442 13.26 14.16 -6.72
CA LEU A 442 13.97 15.08 -5.83
C LEU A 442 13.18 15.39 -4.55
N ILE A 443 11.85 15.53 -4.67
CA ILE A 443 10.96 15.75 -3.52
C ILE A 443 10.98 14.54 -2.58
N ASP A 444 10.99 13.33 -3.10
CA ASP A 444 10.99 12.11 -2.30
C ASP A 444 12.37 11.83 -1.68
N LEU A 445 13.47 12.20 -2.38
CA LEU A 445 14.83 12.03 -1.88
C LEU A 445 15.13 12.95 -0.69
N ILE A 446 15.04 14.26 -0.89
CA ILE A 446 15.36 15.30 0.10
C ILE A 446 14.42 16.49 -0.08
N HIS A 447 13.78 16.93 0.99
CA HIS A 447 12.92 18.12 0.95
C HIS A 447 12.88 18.84 2.30
N GLU A 448 12.73 20.16 2.28
CA GLU A 448 12.65 20.99 3.49
C GLU A 448 11.32 20.79 4.26
N ASP A 449 10.22 20.52 3.52
CA ASP A 449 8.92 20.20 4.12
C ASP A 449 8.99 18.84 4.83
N PRO A 450 8.65 18.76 6.12
CA PRO A 450 8.68 17.50 6.88
C PRO A 450 7.78 16.39 6.33
N ASN A 451 6.81 16.70 5.49
CA ASN A 451 5.94 15.74 4.83
C ASN A 451 6.56 15.12 3.56
N HIS A 452 7.74 15.54 3.16
CA HIS A 452 8.48 15.08 1.98
C HIS A 452 9.92 14.73 2.36
N GLY A 453 10.71 14.23 1.41
CA GLY A 453 12.10 13.86 1.62
C GLY A 453 12.24 12.64 2.55
N GLN A 454 11.32 11.70 2.44
CA GLN A 454 11.29 10.55 3.35
C GLN A 454 12.48 9.61 3.16
N VAL A 455 13.07 9.54 1.95
CA VAL A 455 14.21 8.63 1.68
C VAL A 455 15.44 9.02 2.52
N GLU A 456 15.85 10.30 2.53
CA GLU A 456 16.97 10.72 3.38
C GLU A 456 16.68 10.50 4.86
N LYS A 457 15.46 10.87 5.31
CA LYS A 457 15.05 10.68 6.71
C LYS A 457 15.07 9.20 7.11
N ALA A 458 14.55 8.32 6.25
CA ALA A 458 14.50 6.89 6.51
C ALA A 458 15.88 6.27 6.72
N PHE A 459 16.91 6.80 6.06
CA PHE A 459 18.29 6.34 6.25
C PHE A 459 19.00 6.92 7.49
N LYS A 460 18.40 7.89 8.20
CA LYS A 460 19.01 8.43 9.43
C LYS A 460 18.91 7.41 10.57
N LYS A 461 19.98 7.30 11.34
CA LYS A 461 20.08 6.38 12.49
C LYS A 461 18.88 6.46 13.45
N GLU A 462 18.36 7.66 13.69
CA GLU A 462 17.24 7.90 14.61
C GLU A 462 15.91 7.32 14.13
N TYR A 463 15.76 7.07 12.81
CA TYR A 463 14.52 6.61 12.18
C TYR A 463 14.64 5.23 11.54
N TYR A 464 15.86 4.81 11.14
CA TYR A 464 16.07 3.59 10.36
C TYR A 464 15.44 2.35 11.00
N ASP A 465 15.79 2.10 12.29
CA ASP A 465 15.30 0.94 13.03
C ASP A 465 13.84 1.08 13.52
N LYS A 466 13.23 2.27 13.38
CA LYS A 466 11.86 2.52 13.82
C LYS A 466 10.84 2.31 12.70
N TRP A 467 11.04 3.01 11.59
CA TRP A 467 10.14 2.99 10.44
C TRP A 467 10.89 3.06 9.11
N GLY A 468 12.14 3.48 9.13
CA GLY A 468 12.90 3.80 7.92
C GLY A 468 13.10 2.59 7.03
N LEU A 469 13.54 1.45 7.59
CA LEU A 469 13.70 0.19 6.87
C LEU A 469 12.37 -0.27 6.25
N ASN A 470 11.29 -0.26 7.04
CA ASN A 470 9.96 -0.68 6.63
C ASN A 470 9.46 0.16 5.43
N TYR A 471 9.63 1.48 5.52
CA TYR A 471 9.30 2.41 4.44
C TYR A 471 10.15 2.19 3.20
N LEU A 472 11.48 2.08 3.35
CA LEU A 472 12.40 1.93 2.22
C LEU A 472 12.14 0.66 1.42
N LEU A 473 11.86 -0.46 2.07
CA LEU A 473 11.51 -1.72 1.43
C LEU A 473 10.19 -1.59 0.63
N SER A 474 9.18 -0.97 1.22
CA SER A 474 7.90 -0.71 0.55
C SER A 474 8.08 0.23 -0.66
N PHE A 475 8.76 1.36 -0.47
CA PHE A 475 9.03 2.36 -1.52
C PHE A 475 9.83 1.74 -2.68
N LEU A 476 10.88 0.98 -2.36
CA LEU A 476 11.69 0.23 -3.32
C LEU A 476 10.82 -0.72 -4.15
N ARG A 477 9.95 -1.49 -3.49
CA ARG A 477 9.10 -2.47 -4.15
C ARG A 477 8.14 -1.82 -5.14
N PHE A 478 7.54 -0.68 -4.78
CA PHE A 478 6.68 0.09 -5.68
C PHE A 478 7.45 0.62 -6.90
N HIS A 479 8.71 1.05 -6.75
CA HIS A 479 9.54 1.46 -7.89
C HIS A 479 9.93 0.28 -8.78
N ILE A 480 10.23 -0.88 -8.22
CA ILE A 480 10.54 -2.10 -8.99
C ILE A 480 9.33 -2.52 -9.84
N LEU A 481 8.13 -2.52 -9.22
CA LEU A 481 6.90 -2.93 -9.90
C LEU A 481 6.24 -1.81 -10.71
N GLU A 482 6.75 -0.57 -10.65
CA GLU A 482 6.14 0.61 -11.27
C GLU A 482 4.65 0.71 -10.95
N GLN A 483 4.35 0.70 -9.66
CA GLN A 483 2.99 0.82 -9.13
C GLN A 483 2.85 2.06 -8.24
N CYS A 484 1.67 2.66 -8.28
CA CYS A 484 1.32 3.73 -7.38
C CYS A 484 0.98 3.13 -6.00
N GLY A 485 1.77 3.45 -4.99
CA GLY A 485 1.56 2.94 -3.62
C GLY A 485 0.97 4.00 -2.71
N ASN A 486 1.81 4.92 -2.28
CA ASN A 486 1.48 5.96 -1.32
C ASN A 486 1.27 7.32 -2.01
N PHE A 487 0.35 8.13 -1.52
CA PHE A 487 0.12 9.49 -2.05
C PHE A 487 1.19 10.52 -1.61
N LYS A 488 1.94 10.24 -0.53
CA LYS A 488 3.02 11.11 -0.05
C LYS A 488 4.24 11.06 -0.98
N ASP A 489 4.49 9.91 -1.61
CA ASP A 489 5.63 9.69 -2.49
C ASP A 489 5.29 10.18 -3.91
N GLN A 490 5.78 11.37 -4.26
CA GLN A 490 5.40 12.07 -5.49
C GLN A 490 5.85 11.32 -6.75
N SER A 491 7.02 10.67 -6.70
CA SER A 491 7.55 9.93 -7.85
C SER A 491 6.75 8.67 -8.18
N LEU A 492 6.03 8.08 -7.22
CA LEU A 492 5.17 6.91 -7.46
C LEU A 492 3.88 7.26 -8.22
N LYS A 493 3.42 8.51 -8.16
CA LYS A 493 2.15 8.94 -8.80
C LYS A 493 2.15 8.80 -10.31
N GLN A 494 3.30 8.84 -10.96
CA GLN A 494 3.42 8.68 -12.41
C GLN A 494 3.04 7.29 -12.90
N TYR A 495 3.01 6.28 -12.01
CA TYR A 495 2.64 4.91 -12.37
C TYR A 495 1.13 4.69 -12.42
N GLY A 496 0.33 5.71 -12.16
CA GLY A 496 -1.13 5.68 -12.30
C GLY A 496 -1.59 6.08 -13.71
N SER A 497 -2.31 5.19 -14.40
CA SER A 497 -3.02 5.53 -15.65
C SER A 497 -4.31 6.31 -15.37
N ASN A 498 -4.95 6.85 -16.41
CA ASN A 498 -6.28 7.48 -16.26
C ASN A 498 -7.31 6.47 -15.73
N GLU A 499 -7.25 5.22 -16.15
CA GLU A 499 -8.12 4.14 -15.70
C GLU A 499 -7.87 3.82 -14.21
N PHE A 500 -6.60 3.76 -13.81
CA PHE A 500 -6.21 3.65 -12.40
C PHE A 500 -6.83 4.78 -11.56
N GLU A 501 -6.75 6.04 -12.02
CA GLU A 501 -7.29 7.20 -11.31
C GLU A 501 -8.82 7.15 -11.16
N GLU A 502 -9.55 6.63 -12.15
CA GLU A 502 -11.00 6.44 -12.07
C GLU A 502 -11.36 5.39 -11.00
N ILE A 503 -10.65 4.25 -11.00
CA ILE A 503 -10.87 3.18 -10.00
C ILE A 503 -10.50 3.69 -8.60
N ARG A 504 -9.38 4.38 -8.46
CA ARG A 504 -8.94 4.97 -7.21
C ARG A 504 -9.97 5.94 -6.62
N LYS A 505 -10.50 6.85 -7.45
CA LYS A 505 -11.55 7.80 -7.03
C LYS A 505 -12.82 7.08 -6.57
N LYS A 506 -13.23 6.02 -7.29
CA LYS A 506 -14.36 5.19 -6.89
C LYS A 506 -14.09 4.49 -5.55
N GLY A 507 -12.92 3.91 -5.39
CA GLY A 507 -12.51 3.24 -4.14
C GLY A 507 -12.49 4.18 -2.95
N ASN A 508 -11.90 5.37 -3.09
CA ASN A 508 -11.90 6.39 -2.04
C ASN A 508 -13.33 6.80 -1.63
N LYS A 509 -14.23 6.97 -2.63
CA LYS A 509 -15.63 7.29 -2.33
C LYS A 509 -16.33 6.16 -1.56
N ILE A 510 -16.03 4.91 -1.87
CA ILE A 510 -16.59 3.75 -1.16
C ILE A 510 -16.05 3.70 0.26
N PHE A 511 -14.74 3.82 0.44
CA PHE A 511 -14.06 3.77 1.74
C PHE A 511 -14.66 4.79 2.73
N VAL A 512 -14.89 6.04 2.27
CA VAL A 512 -15.47 7.12 3.08
C VAL A 512 -16.96 6.88 3.40
N ASN A 513 -17.70 6.20 2.52
CA ASN A 513 -19.16 6.00 2.71
C ASN A 513 -19.51 4.67 3.43
N LEU A 514 -18.54 3.81 3.69
CA LEU A 514 -18.77 2.63 4.53
C LEU A 514 -18.96 3.06 6.00
N PRO A 515 -19.79 2.34 6.77
CA PRO A 515 -19.83 2.55 8.21
C PRO A 515 -18.42 2.44 8.81
N PRO A 516 -18.05 3.34 9.72
CA PRO A 516 -16.75 3.26 10.38
C PRO A 516 -16.58 1.92 11.10
N PRO A 517 -15.34 1.44 11.30
CA PRO A 517 -15.08 0.27 12.12
C PRO A 517 -15.66 0.48 13.54
N GLU A 518 -16.15 -0.60 14.13
CA GLU A 518 -16.54 -0.60 15.53
C GLU A 518 -15.32 -0.36 16.41
N ASN A 519 -15.55 0.32 17.55
CA ASN A 519 -14.54 0.53 18.56
C ASN A 519 -14.35 -0.76 19.37
N ASP A 520 -13.34 -1.53 19.01
CA ASP A 520 -13.03 -2.83 19.61
C ASP A 520 -11.92 -2.79 20.66
N CYS A 521 -11.33 -1.60 20.92
CA CYS A 521 -10.30 -1.40 21.94
C CYS A 521 -10.79 -0.67 23.21
N GLY A 522 -12.09 -0.51 23.40
CA GLY A 522 -12.70 -0.02 24.65
C GLY A 522 -12.81 1.50 24.81
N GLY A 523 -12.82 2.24 23.69
CA GLY A 523 -13.19 3.67 23.65
C GLY A 523 -14.68 3.92 23.34
N GLU A 524 -15.07 5.16 23.03
CA GLU A 524 -16.41 5.48 22.53
C GLU A 524 -16.50 5.17 21.03
N ASP A 525 -17.66 4.73 20.55
CA ASP A 525 -17.88 4.43 19.12
C ASP A 525 -17.52 5.64 18.23
N ILE A 526 -16.80 5.35 17.15
CA ILE A 526 -16.39 6.34 16.16
C ILE A 526 -17.52 6.52 15.14
N ASP A 527 -18.06 7.73 15.03
CA ASP A 527 -19.00 8.03 13.96
C ASP A 527 -18.30 8.21 12.60
N SER A 528 -19.08 8.22 11.50
CA SER A 528 -18.55 8.35 10.14
C SER A 528 -17.73 9.62 9.91
N ASP A 529 -18.08 10.72 10.59
CA ASP A 529 -17.39 12.00 10.43
C ASP A 529 -16.05 11.99 11.17
N GLN A 530 -15.97 11.32 12.33
CA GLN A 530 -14.72 11.14 13.07
C GLN A 530 -13.76 10.20 12.33
N PHE A 531 -14.28 9.13 11.71
CA PHE A 531 -13.51 8.23 10.89
C PHE A 531 -12.84 8.96 9.72
N ASP A 532 -13.59 9.82 9.03
CA ASP A 532 -13.05 10.63 7.94
C ASP A 532 -11.98 11.61 8.40
N ASP A 533 -12.16 12.24 9.56
CA ASP A 533 -11.18 13.16 10.14
C ASP A 533 -9.85 12.48 10.48
N ILE A 534 -9.90 11.25 10.97
CA ILE A 534 -8.73 10.47 11.37
C ILE A 534 -7.98 9.95 10.15
N PHE A 535 -8.68 9.33 9.19
CA PHE A 535 -8.06 8.62 8.07
C PHE A 535 -7.65 9.49 6.90
N TYR A 536 -8.17 10.73 6.80
CA TYR A 536 -7.92 11.60 5.66
C TYR A 536 -7.37 12.99 6.00
N ASN A 537 -7.05 13.30 7.28
CA ASN A 537 -6.61 14.63 7.73
C ASN A 537 -7.53 15.75 7.22
N ALA A 538 -8.82 15.62 7.47
CA ALA A 538 -9.85 16.24 6.68
C ALA A 538 -10.45 17.51 7.26
N CYS A 539 -10.10 17.90 8.48
CA CYS A 539 -10.63 19.12 9.09
C CYS A 539 -9.97 20.37 8.54
N GLY A 540 -10.77 21.22 7.91
CA GLY A 540 -10.40 22.62 7.73
C GLY A 540 -10.19 23.26 9.10
N GLY A 541 -9.04 23.95 9.28
CA GLY A 541 -8.71 24.59 10.54
C GLY A 541 -9.82 25.48 11.10
N CYS A 542 -10.25 25.21 12.34
CA CYS A 542 -11.31 25.94 13.06
C CYS A 542 -10.93 26.18 14.52
N PHE A 543 -11.65 27.10 15.18
CA PHE A 543 -11.51 27.42 16.60
C PHE A 543 -12.86 27.67 17.26
N ASN A 544 -12.93 27.55 18.59
CA ASN A 544 -14.19 27.74 19.32
C ASN A 544 -14.63 29.21 19.39
N GLY A 545 -15.93 29.43 19.48
CA GLY A 545 -16.54 30.75 19.46
C GLY A 545 -16.36 31.59 20.74
N ASP A 546 -15.94 30.98 21.86
CA ASP A 546 -15.74 31.69 23.14
C ASP A 546 -14.35 32.31 23.27
N ALA A 547 -13.44 32.04 22.35
CA ALA A 547 -12.13 32.69 22.27
C ALA A 547 -12.26 34.21 22.16
N ILE A 548 -11.39 34.93 22.85
CA ILE A 548 -11.41 36.40 22.87
C ILE A 548 -10.50 36.94 21.79
N VAL A 549 -11.02 37.82 20.96
CA VAL A 549 -10.30 38.58 19.93
C VAL A 549 -10.16 40.03 20.38
N GLU A 550 -8.94 40.57 20.24
CA GLU A 550 -8.68 41.98 20.48
C GLU A 550 -9.02 42.81 19.24
N LEU A 551 -9.86 43.83 19.44
CA LEU A 551 -10.24 44.82 18.45
C LEU A 551 -9.44 46.10 18.67
N LYS A 552 -9.44 46.98 17.66
CA LYS A 552 -8.83 48.31 17.79
C LYS A 552 -9.44 49.10 18.97
N ASN A 553 -10.72 48.86 19.28
CA ASN A 553 -11.47 49.55 20.33
C ASN A 553 -12.15 48.53 21.28
N GLY A 554 -11.35 47.66 21.94
CA GLY A 554 -11.89 46.72 22.94
C GLY A 554 -11.70 45.25 22.59
N LYS A 555 -12.48 44.36 23.21
CA LYS A 555 -12.39 42.91 23.04
C LYS A 555 -13.77 42.32 22.77
N LYS A 556 -13.84 41.29 21.92
CA LYS A 556 -15.08 40.52 21.66
C LYS A 556 -14.80 39.02 21.66
N LYS A 557 -15.81 38.20 21.97
CA LYS A 557 -15.76 36.79 21.65
C LYS A 557 -15.88 36.58 20.15
N VAL A 558 -15.22 35.57 19.60
CA VAL A 558 -15.29 35.22 18.16
C VAL A 558 -16.74 35.17 17.67
N LYS A 559 -17.62 34.44 18.34
CA LYS A 559 -19.03 34.30 17.96
C LYS A 559 -19.81 35.62 17.89
N ASN A 560 -19.29 36.69 18.51
CA ASN A 560 -19.92 38.01 18.53
C ASN A 560 -19.31 38.96 17.48
N LEU A 561 -18.30 38.54 16.71
CA LEU A 561 -17.73 39.34 15.65
C LEU A 561 -18.77 39.62 14.56
N ARG A 562 -18.64 40.79 13.93
CA ARG A 562 -19.54 41.23 12.84
C ARG A 562 -18.69 41.82 11.72
N LYS A 563 -19.24 41.81 10.51
CA LYS A 563 -18.65 42.48 9.36
C LYS A 563 -18.33 43.92 9.66
N GLY A 564 -17.10 44.33 9.33
CA GLY A 564 -16.61 45.68 9.61
C GLY A 564 -15.85 45.82 10.94
N ASP A 565 -15.92 44.87 11.85
CA ASP A 565 -15.09 44.90 13.06
C ASP A 565 -13.58 44.96 12.66
N VAL A 566 -12.83 45.86 13.30
CA VAL A 566 -11.40 46.06 13.03
C VAL A 566 -10.61 45.42 14.16
N LEU A 567 -9.80 44.43 13.82
CA LEU A 567 -8.95 43.73 14.76
C LEU A 567 -7.76 44.60 15.19
N SER A 568 -7.11 44.27 16.32
CA SER A 568 -5.97 45.02 16.86
C SER A 568 -4.79 45.10 15.88
N ASN A 569 -4.60 44.06 15.03
CA ASN A 569 -3.60 44.03 13.96
C ASN A 569 -3.99 44.86 12.71
N GLY A 570 -5.17 45.47 12.67
CA GLY A 570 -5.70 46.26 11.55
C GLY A 570 -6.45 45.45 10.49
N ALA A 571 -6.63 44.14 10.65
CA ALA A 571 -7.47 43.32 9.77
C ALA A 571 -8.96 43.68 9.97
N ILE A 572 -9.76 43.60 8.91
CA ILE A 572 -11.18 43.92 8.95
C ILE A 572 -11.97 42.62 8.71
N VAL A 573 -12.91 42.31 9.60
CA VAL A 573 -13.79 41.15 9.44
C VAL A 573 -14.70 41.35 8.24
N GLU A 574 -14.63 40.46 7.27
CA GLU A 574 -15.53 40.42 6.11
C GLU A 574 -16.68 39.45 6.31
N CYS A 575 -16.40 38.26 6.84
CA CYS A 575 -17.40 37.26 7.14
C CYS A 575 -16.96 36.39 8.30
N LEU A 576 -17.88 36.14 9.23
CA LEU A 576 -17.77 35.11 10.25
C LEU A 576 -18.47 33.83 9.73
N VAL A 577 -17.77 32.74 9.72
CA VAL A 577 -18.29 31.42 9.33
C VAL A 577 -18.48 30.59 10.58
N GLU A 578 -19.70 30.14 10.82
CA GLU A 578 -20.10 29.25 11.91
C GLU A 578 -20.53 27.92 11.33
N ASN A 579 -19.98 26.83 11.85
CA ASN A 579 -20.40 25.48 11.55
C ASN A 579 -20.90 24.78 12.81
N LYS A 580 -22.18 24.45 12.85
CA LYS A 580 -22.83 23.77 13.98
C LYS A 580 -22.61 22.29 13.86
N ILE A 581 -21.93 21.70 14.84
CA ILE A 581 -21.59 20.27 14.83
C ILE A 581 -22.23 19.50 15.98
N ASN A 582 -22.39 20.13 17.19
CA ASN A 582 -23.04 19.56 18.38
C ASN A 582 -22.57 18.13 18.74
N LYS A 583 -21.26 17.88 18.68
CA LYS A 583 -20.68 16.57 18.98
C LYS A 583 -19.38 16.70 19.77
N LYS A 584 -18.85 15.54 20.27
CA LYS A 584 -17.52 15.50 20.85
C LYS A 584 -16.48 15.48 19.73
N GLU A 585 -15.53 16.39 19.78
CA GLU A 585 -14.44 16.56 18.82
C GLU A 585 -13.08 16.45 19.49
N ASN A 586 -12.11 15.98 18.74
CA ASN A 586 -10.71 16.01 19.09
C ASN A 586 -10.19 17.43 18.97
N VAL A 587 -9.68 18.00 20.05
CA VAL A 587 -9.29 19.41 20.15
C VAL A 587 -7.99 19.59 20.88
N VAL A 588 -7.30 20.67 20.54
CA VAL A 588 -6.16 21.15 21.32
C VAL A 588 -6.56 22.41 22.06
N ASN A 589 -6.31 22.45 23.37
CA ASN A 589 -6.55 23.62 24.20
C ASN A 589 -5.28 24.42 24.42
N ILE A 590 -5.26 25.66 23.89
CA ILE A 590 -4.14 26.60 24.10
C ILE A 590 -4.72 27.90 24.64
N ASN A 591 -4.34 28.32 25.84
CA ASN A 591 -4.81 29.54 26.49
C ASN A 591 -6.33 29.69 26.54
N ASN A 592 -7.06 28.57 26.81
CA ASN A 592 -8.52 28.47 26.78
C ASN A 592 -9.15 28.72 25.40
N VAL A 593 -8.41 28.54 24.33
CA VAL A 593 -8.93 28.40 22.96
C VAL A 593 -8.86 26.95 22.57
N TYR A 594 -9.97 26.38 22.13
CA TYR A 594 -10.00 25.07 21.51
C TYR A 594 -9.79 25.26 20.00
N PHE A 595 -8.78 24.60 19.48
CA PHE A 595 -8.47 24.51 18.05
C PHE A 595 -8.77 23.11 17.55
N SER A 596 -9.21 22.99 16.30
CA SER A 596 -9.15 21.70 15.59
C SER A 596 -7.68 21.31 15.38
N LEU A 597 -7.41 20.02 15.23
CA LEU A 597 -6.06 19.44 15.26
C LEU A 597 -5.06 20.12 14.29
N TYR A 598 -5.53 20.43 13.09
CA TYR A 598 -4.74 20.94 11.98
C TYR A 598 -5.05 22.41 11.64
N HIS A 599 -5.47 23.20 12.61
CA HIS A 599 -5.58 24.64 12.41
C HIS A 599 -4.24 25.33 12.58
N PRO A 600 -3.58 25.86 11.53
CA PRO A 600 -2.26 26.45 11.70
C PRO A 600 -2.23 27.61 12.68
N ILE A 601 -1.36 27.51 13.67
CA ILE A 601 -1.07 28.54 14.68
C ILE A 601 0.39 28.95 14.62
N GLU A 602 0.72 30.16 15.07
CA GLU A 602 2.11 30.58 15.20
C GLU A 602 2.64 30.29 16.62
N LEU A 603 3.70 29.52 16.69
CA LEU A 603 4.41 29.18 17.92
C LEU A 603 5.89 29.59 17.77
N ASN A 604 6.38 30.48 18.64
CA ASN A 604 7.78 30.97 18.62
C ASN A 604 8.24 31.54 17.27
N GLY A 605 7.33 32.10 16.47
CA GLY A 605 7.63 32.67 15.15
C GLY A 605 7.49 31.70 13.98
N GLU A 606 7.18 30.43 14.23
CA GLU A 606 6.95 29.39 13.22
C GLU A 606 5.48 28.97 13.18
N TRP A 607 4.98 28.66 11.97
CA TRP A 607 3.63 28.13 11.78
C TRP A 607 3.64 26.61 11.93
N VAL A 608 2.80 26.10 12.84
CA VAL A 608 2.74 24.68 13.21
C VAL A 608 1.29 24.20 13.32
N PHE A 609 1.07 22.89 13.28
CA PHE A 609 -0.21 22.31 13.66
C PHE A 609 -0.29 22.10 15.18
N PRO A 610 -1.41 22.50 15.84
CA PRO A 610 -1.55 22.37 17.30
C PRO A 610 -1.31 20.96 17.83
N CYS A 611 -1.79 19.93 17.12
CA CYS A 611 -1.69 18.54 17.56
C CYS A 611 -0.22 18.02 17.61
N GLU A 612 0.69 18.66 16.90
CA GLU A 612 2.11 18.28 16.90
C GLU A 612 2.88 18.80 18.14
N HIS A 613 2.33 19.78 18.83
CA HIS A 613 3.01 20.50 19.92
C HIS A 613 2.26 20.47 21.26
N PHE A 614 0.98 20.17 21.27
CA PHE A 614 0.13 20.22 22.45
C PHE A 614 -0.71 18.95 22.59
N LYS A 615 -1.08 18.65 23.84
CA LYS A 615 -1.93 17.49 24.14
C LYS A 615 -3.30 17.62 23.50
N VAL A 616 -3.68 16.61 22.74
CA VAL A 616 -5.04 16.45 22.19
C VAL A 616 -5.98 15.98 23.31
N THR A 617 -7.19 16.49 23.31
CA THR A 617 -8.23 16.11 24.28
C THR A 617 -9.59 16.08 23.57
N ARG A 618 -10.49 15.20 24.05
CA ARG A 618 -11.83 15.11 23.49
C ARG A 618 -12.78 16.03 24.23
N LYS A 619 -13.45 16.93 23.50
CA LYS A 619 -14.32 17.95 24.08
C LYS A 619 -15.62 18.07 23.28
N PHE A 620 -16.76 18.26 23.95
CA PHE A 620 -18.01 18.60 23.29
C PHE A 620 -17.91 20.01 22.71
N ILE A 621 -18.13 20.14 21.40
CA ILE A 621 -18.11 21.40 20.66
C ILE A 621 -19.46 21.61 20.00
N ASP A 622 -20.12 22.74 20.36
CA ASP A 622 -21.39 23.12 19.75
C ASP A 622 -21.21 23.64 18.32
N CYS A 623 -20.21 24.51 18.15
CA CYS A 623 -19.93 25.16 16.87
C CYS A 623 -18.45 25.41 16.71
N TRP A 624 -17.96 25.17 15.49
CA TRP A 624 -16.66 25.64 15.01
C TRP A 624 -16.81 26.99 14.30
N TYR A 625 -15.76 27.81 14.41
CA TYR A 625 -15.71 29.12 13.78
C TYR A 625 -14.45 29.30 12.96
N ASN A 626 -14.57 30.09 11.89
CA ASN A 626 -13.44 30.63 11.16
C ASN A 626 -13.79 32.01 10.59
N LEU A 627 -12.79 32.73 10.08
CA LEU A 627 -12.94 34.12 9.63
C LEU A 627 -12.49 34.29 8.19
N VAL A 628 -13.18 35.13 7.46
CA VAL A 628 -12.70 35.77 6.23
C VAL A 628 -12.35 37.21 6.61
N LEU A 629 -11.12 37.60 6.41
CA LEU A 629 -10.58 38.91 6.74
C LEU A 629 -10.12 39.66 5.48
N LYS A 630 -10.22 41.01 5.53
CA LYS A 630 -9.59 41.93 4.56
C LYS A 630 -8.22 42.37 5.05
N ASN A 631 -7.30 42.63 4.12
CA ASN A 631 -5.98 43.20 4.28
C ASN A 631 -4.94 42.29 4.96
N LYS A 632 -5.34 41.53 5.95
CA LYS A 632 -4.50 40.55 6.67
C LYS A 632 -5.32 39.30 6.90
N HIS A 633 -4.64 38.16 7.05
CA HIS A 633 -5.32 36.87 7.18
C HIS A 633 -4.92 36.13 8.46
N GLU A 634 -4.67 36.89 9.52
CA GLU A 634 -4.26 36.38 10.82
C GLU A 634 -5.13 36.96 11.91
N VAL A 635 -5.50 36.15 12.89
CA VAL A 635 -6.27 36.57 14.09
C VAL A 635 -5.49 36.15 15.33
N VAL A 636 -5.57 36.98 16.39
CA VAL A 636 -5.01 36.63 17.70
C VAL A 636 -6.16 36.30 18.66
N LEU A 637 -6.16 35.02 19.12
CA LEU A 637 -7.17 34.41 19.95
C LEU A 637 -6.59 34.14 21.35
N ASN A 638 -7.00 34.84 22.39
CA ASN A 638 -6.43 34.73 23.74
C ASN A 638 -4.89 34.78 23.76
N GLY A 639 -4.27 35.55 22.85
CA GLY A 639 -2.80 35.64 22.70
C GLY A 639 -2.19 34.62 21.76
N VAL A 640 -2.94 33.68 21.23
CA VAL A 640 -2.49 32.71 20.20
C VAL A 640 -2.80 33.25 18.82
N LYS A 641 -1.78 33.35 17.98
CA LYS A 641 -1.93 33.79 16.59
C LYS A 641 -2.31 32.63 15.72
N ALA A 642 -3.41 32.76 14.96
CA ALA A 642 -3.95 31.72 14.09
C ALA A 642 -4.23 32.27 12.69
N ILE A 643 -4.16 31.40 11.69
CA ILE A 643 -4.46 31.73 10.30
C ILE A 643 -5.96 31.79 10.05
N THR A 644 -6.40 32.49 9.00
CA THR A 644 -7.82 32.56 8.61
C THR A 644 -8.00 32.18 7.15
N LEU A 645 -9.24 32.02 6.70
CA LEU A 645 -9.57 31.56 5.35
C LEU A 645 -9.05 32.48 4.25
N GLY A 646 -8.59 31.91 3.14
CA GLY A 646 -8.17 32.65 1.93
C GLY A 646 -6.88 33.44 2.08
N HIS A 647 -5.96 33.01 2.94
CA HIS A 647 -4.73 33.73 3.30
C HIS A 647 -3.66 33.78 2.19
N LYS A 648 -3.74 32.95 1.15
CA LYS A 648 -2.84 32.89 -0.03
C LYS A 648 -1.39 32.56 0.28
N ARG A 649 -1.07 32.10 1.46
CA ARG A 649 0.28 31.66 1.85
C ARG A 649 0.49 30.22 1.37
N THR A 650 1.73 29.90 0.97
CA THR A 650 2.08 28.62 0.34
C THR A 650 3.23 27.89 1.03
N GLU A 651 3.71 28.43 2.14
CA GLU A 651 4.81 27.88 2.93
C GLU A 651 4.32 26.89 4.01
N GLY A 652 5.04 25.79 4.20
CA GLY A 652 4.87 24.80 5.27
C GLY A 652 3.42 24.37 5.52
N VAL A 653 3.02 24.33 6.78
CA VAL A 653 1.67 23.95 7.23
C VAL A 653 0.54 24.91 6.78
N LEU A 654 0.88 26.10 6.27
CA LEU A 654 -0.07 27.06 5.71
C LEU A 654 -0.52 26.68 4.30
N LYS A 655 0.23 25.83 3.58
CA LYS A 655 -0.10 25.44 2.23
C LYS A 655 -1.33 24.54 2.21
N HIS A 656 -2.48 25.11 1.84
CA HIS A 656 -3.70 24.32 1.64
C HIS A 656 -4.35 24.68 0.30
N PRO A 657 -4.69 23.70 -0.57
CA PRO A 657 -5.17 23.93 -1.93
C PRO A 657 -6.59 24.56 -1.98
N TYR A 658 -7.32 24.54 -0.90
CA TYR A 658 -8.65 25.12 -0.77
C TYR A 658 -8.70 26.26 0.27
N PHE A 659 -8.47 25.98 1.56
CA PHE A 659 -8.60 26.93 2.64
C PHE A 659 -7.63 28.12 2.56
N GLY A 660 -6.42 27.87 2.04
CA GLY A 660 -5.42 28.90 1.80
C GLY A 660 -5.68 29.75 0.56
N THR A 661 -6.66 29.43 -0.28
CA THR A 661 -6.83 30.04 -1.61
C THR A 661 -8.15 30.84 -1.75
N ASN A 662 -8.29 31.53 -2.89
CA ASN A 662 -9.57 32.19 -3.22
C ASN A 662 -10.72 31.19 -3.52
N LYS A 663 -10.47 29.88 -3.59
CA LYS A 663 -11.52 28.88 -3.84
C LYS A 663 -12.53 28.85 -2.70
N VAL A 664 -12.04 28.83 -1.44
CA VAL A 664 -12.93 28.88 -0.24
C VAL A 664 -13.76 30.16 -0.23
N ILE A 665 -13.17 31.31 -0.55
CA ILE A 665 -13.89 32.59 -0.59
C ILE A 665 -14.99 32.56 -1.65
N LYS A 666 -14.69 32.05 -2.87
CA LYS A 666 -15.67 31.89 -3.94
C LYS A 666 -16.81 30.93 -3.56
N ALA A 667 -16.52 29.87 -2.84
CA ALA A 667 -17.54 28.94 -2.35
C ALA A 667 -18.43 29.61 -1.31
N LEU A 668 -17.86 30.31 -0.34
CA LEU A 668 -18.61 31.05 0.68
C LEU A 668 -19.47 32.16 0.08
N MET A 669 -19.02 32.83 -0.98
CA MET A 669 -19.80 33.85 -1.71
C MET A 669 -21.09 33.32 -2.37
N LYS A 670 -21.23 32.01 -2.55
CA LYS A 670 -22.48 31.41 -3.05
C LYS A 670 -23.61 31.41 -2.01
N TYR A 671 -23.27 31.55 -0.74
CA TYR A 671 -24.29 31.68 0.31
C TYR A 671 -24.87 33.09 0.29
N ASP A 672 -26.20 33.21 0.25
CA ASP A 672 -26.91 34.51 0.24
C ASP A 672 -26.53 35.38 1.43
N THR A 673 -26.24 34.75 2.58
CA THR A 673 -25.85 35.40 3.83
C THR A 673 -24.40 35.90 3.85
N TYR A 674 -23.54 35.57 2.89
CA TYR A 674 -22.16 36.09 2.83
C TYR A 674 -22.12 37.62 2.80
N LYS A 675 -23.04 38.25 2.05
CA LYS A 675 -23.12 39.72 1.94
C LYS A 675 -23.43 40.41 3.28
N SER A 676 -24.17 39.73 4.15
CA SER A 676 -24.43 40.24 5.53
C SER A 676 -23.22 40.06 6.46
N GLY A 677 -22.24 39.28 6.07
CA GLY A 677 -21.01 39.02 6.83
C GLY A 677 -21.12 37.92 7.87
N PHE A 678 -22.14 37.05 7.76
CA PHE A 678 -22.33 35.91 8.65
C PHE A 678 -22.90 34.72 7.89
N ILE A 679 -22.22 33.60 7.96
CA ILE A 679 -22.69 32.31 7.44
C ILE A 679 -22.82 31.37 8.64
N SER A 680 -23.99 30.74 8.79
CA SER A 680 -24.21 29.64 9.73
C SER A 680 -24.67 28.41 8.96
N THR A 681 -23.96 27.33 9.15
CA THR A 681 -24.23 26.04 8.50
C THR A 681 -24.37 24.97 9.57
N SER A 682 -25.10 23.92 9.27
CA SER A 682 -25.11 22.67 10.02
C SER A 682 -24.62 21.58 9.09
N ASN A 683 -23.57 20.86 9.48
CA ASN A 683 -22.94 19.81 8.67
C ASN A 683 -22.55 20.30 7.26
N LEU A 684 -21.55 21.18 7.18
CA LEU A 684 -20.96 21.61 5.92
C LEU A 684 -20.56 20.38 5.12
N LYS A 685 -21.30 20.12 4.03
CA LYS A 685 -20.88 19.10 3.08
C LYS A 685 -19.64 19.58 2.36
N VAL A 686 -18.62 18.76 2.34
CA VAL A 686 -17.34 19.05 1.71
C VAL A 686 -17.11 18.10 0.52
N HIS A 687 -16.57 18.64 -0.56
CA HIS A 687 -16.01 17.82 -1.62
C HIS A 687 -14.50 17.76 -1.44
N ARG A 688 -13.90 16.62 -1.78
CA ARG A 688 -12.47 16.38 -1.60
C ARG A 688 -11.83 15.89 -2.90
N THR A 689 -10.66 16.42 -3.19
CA THR A 689 -9.78 15.89 -4.24
C THR A 689 -8.44 15.61 -3.59
N ASN A 690 -7.95 14.38 -3.73
CA ASN A 690 -6.70 13.90 -3.11
C ASN A 690 -6.68 14.06 -1.58
N ASN A 691 -7.79 13.72 -0.93
CA ASN A 691 -8.00 13.79 0.52
C ASN A 691 -7.93 15.20 1.15
N LEU A 692 -7.84 16.22 0.34
CA LEU A 692 -7.93 17.61 0.78
C LEU A 692 -9.27 18.19 0.39
N ILE A 693 -9.87 18.94 1.30
CA ILE A 693 -11.09 19.67 0.99
C ILE A 693 -10.79 20.65 -0.15
N ASP A 694 -11.57 20.59 -1.22
CA ASP A 694 -11.45 21.45 -2.38
C ASP A 694 -12.72 22.26 -2.70
N GLN A 695 -13.83 21.92 -2.06
CA GLN A 695 -15.08 22.63 -2.23
C GLN A 695 -16.01 22.45 -1.03
N TYR A 696 -16.77 23.49 -0.67
CA TYR A 696 -18.00 23.45 0.15
C TYR A 696 -19.23 23.37 -0.75
N TYR A 697 -20.25 22.62 -0.30
CA TYR A 697 -21.58 22.59 -0.92
C TYR A 697 -22.62 23.29 -0.06
#